data_eae17450879c9aca64ab97b339c34de7
#
_entry.id   eae17450879c9aca64ab97b339c34de7
#
_cell.length_a   1.000
_cell.length_b   1.000
_cell.length_c   1.000
_cell.angle_alpha   90.00
_cell.angle_beta   90.00
_cell.angle_gamma   90.00
#
_symmetry.space_group_name_H-M   'P 1'
#
loop_
_entity.id
_entity.type
_entity.pdbx_description
1 polymer ?
#
loop_
_entity_poly.entity_id
_entity_poly.type
_entity_poly.pdbx_seq_one_letter_code
_entity_poly.pdbx_strand_id
1 'polypeptide(L)'
;MKQFLLANIKLALFAAFALLIVLYHFIGFQTHYGTDDLMYARMANDLMNGNLLLDDHHFAYRWSILGLTALSYQLFGITDLASALPAMVISIITLYLVYAATRQLNTLGTFMALSLFTLTPWMLFHTDKLMPDIYMSLGSLASIVVVNQYRNGKIRKPWIAGLLFSVSIFFAVLSKAAIVLLVPVILFILVSDLLQKKNVRFWVLSTSILALMLIAYLGILYWLTGSALSRVTAAATSNFFNLSTYAQRPASELIGRITYGLPMLFTEHIFMTALMFSILPLLTLGLRDVFRMSDPKMFFSTITIVACLSANFMSTSFDHYIPMLAQPRHFLFLIPLAAIATAPVLYAYFANREFKNRVLLMSAIIALASLFTGNALAMWTYCGVLGVVAVRYFLPPDNKQLVVVSFFLSFACLLLVKPIDDVLVGIRSNYKSQKHLIKSHLIGASDHAVVITNTVQKTFAEYYQEFQTADNPRWITYAEEPRYSFQPDDEIYVLNNSSTQALSALSYFDAPLYSRRIPKSAEPIHAEQGLVLYRVQNREALIREESIMTESNDFETPNSHWSDYSGSVTSQYSLSGAVSCEVPAHGFSASYTLPFSELTTISANVVHLVCSIHIRTEQVGAVEVVLIAEEDGETKLWHSGGGDSFEPSGGNWWRAVKHQEYDLELLSNATLRVYVWNRGGDNIFIDDFKIEVLQ
;
A
#
# COMPACT_ATOMS: atom_id res chain seq x y z
N MET A 1 2.58 35.30 33.76
CA MET A 1 1.15 34.94 33.60
C MET A 1 0.74 34.79 32.13
N LYS A 2 0.90 35.81 31.25
CA LYS A 2 0.50 35.74 29.82
C LYS A 2 1.20 34.61 29.05
N GLN A 3 2.51 34.41 29.22
CA GLN A 3 3.25 33.31 28.57
C GLN A 3 2.82 31.91 29.05
N PHE A 4 2.51 31.80 30.36
CA PHE A 4 2.00 30.56 30.93
C PHE A 4 0.61 30.20 30.37
N LEU A 5 -0.28 31.17 30.25
CA LEU A 5 -1.62 31.01 29.67
C LEU A 5 -1.51 30.60 28.17
N LEU A 6 -0.64 31.28 27.41
CA LEU A 6 -0.43 30.95 25.99
C LEU A 6 0.18 29.55 25.77
N ALA A 7 1.08 29.13 26.66
CA ALA A 7 1.64 27.77 26.61
C ALA A 7 0.55 26.73 26.90
N ASN A 8 -0.34 26.99 27.85
CA ASN A 8 -1.45 26.09 28.17
C ASN A 8 -2.47 26.00 27.03
N ILE A 9 -2.77 27.09 26.31
CA ILE A 9 -3.65 27.05 25.13
C ILE A 9 -3.06 26.20 24.04
N LYS A 10 -1.77 26.30 23.74
CA LYS A 10 -1.12 25.48 22.73
C LYS A 10 -1.09 23.98 23.09
N LEU A 11 -0.88 23.69 24.38
CA LEU A 11 -0.95 22.32 24.87
C LEU A 11 -2.39 21.78 24.80
N ALA A 12 -3.39 22.63 25.12
CA ALA A 12 -4.80 22.27 24.98
C ALA A 12 -5.17 21.97 23.49
N LEU A 13 -4.63 22.75 22.54
CA LEU A 13 -4.81 22.48 21.12
C LEU A 13 -4.20 21.14 20.73
N PHE A 14 -2.96 20.85 21.15
CA PHE A 14 -2.36 19.53 20.93
C PHE A 14 -3.24 18.42 21.50
N ALA A 15 -3.70 18.55 22.74
CA ALA A 15 -4.56 17.56 23.37
C ALA A 15 -5.90 17.37 22.63
N ALA A 16 -6.49 18.46 22.12
CA ALA A 16 -7.72 18.41 21.33
C ALA A 16 -7.53 17.65 20.01
N PHE A 17 -6.43 17.87 19.28
CA PHE A 17 -6.14 17.13 18.06
C PHE A 17 -5.73 15.68 18.34
N ALA A 18 -5.04 15.39 19.42
CA ALA A 18 -4.76 14.03 19.85
C ALA A 18 -6.06 13.29 20.22
N LEU A 19 -6.97 13.95 20.94
CA LEU A 19 -8.30 13.41 21.22
C LEU A 19 -9.10 13.19 19.93
N LEU A 20 -9.01 14.08 18.96
CA LEU A 20 -9.66 13.90 17.65
C LEU A 20 -9.19 12.63 16.95
N ILE A 21 -7.90 12.33 16.97
CA ILE A 21 -7.36 11.07 16.41
C ILE A 21 -8.00 9.87 17.10
N VAL A 22 -8.08 9.90 18.44
CA VAL A 22 -8.70 8.80 19.20
C VAL A 22 -10.20 8.70 18.90
N LEU A 23 -10.92 9.82 18.91
CA LEU A 23 -12.36 9.83 18.60
C LEU A 23 -12.66 9.40 17.17
N TYR A 24 -11.78 9.75 16.22
CA TYR A 24 -11.93 9.30 14.84
C TYR A 24 -11.92 7.79 14.73
N HIS A 25 -11.09 7.09 15.49
CA HIS A 25 -11.13 5.62 15.52
C HIS A 25 -12.50 5.10 15.97
N PHE A 26 -13.09 5.62 17.03
CA PHE A 26 -14.37 5.12 17.56
C PHE A 26 -15.58 5.46 16.67
N ILE A 27 -15.54 6.58 15.96
CA ILE A 27 -16.66 7.07 15.14
C ILE A 27 -16.48 6.70 13.66
N GLY A 28 -15.25 6.82 13.16
CA GLY A 28 -14.92 6.72 11.74
C GLY A 28 -14.06 5.51 11.38
N PHE A 29 -13.83 4.56 12.30
CA PHE A 29 -13.11 3.34 11.94
C PHE A 29 -13.86 2.57 10.87
N GLN A 30 -13.28 2.60 9.73
CA GLN A 30 -13.97 2.13 8.56
C GLN A 30 -13.77 0.63 8.33
N THR A 31 -12.67 0.02 8.60
CA THR A 31 -12.36 -1.41 8.47
C THR A 31 -10.86 -1.59 8.31
N HIS A 32 -10.45 -2.81 8.28
CA HIS A 32 -9.20 -3.23 7.68
C HIS A 32 -9.32 -3.26 6.15
N TYR A 33 -8.19 -3.16 5.45
CA TYR A 33 -8.18 -3.35 3.99
C TYR A 33 -8.44 -4.81 3.59
N GLY A 34 -8.16 -5.75 4.51
CA GLY A 34 -8.31 -7.18 4.26
C GLY A 34 -7.16 -7.79 3.45
N THR A 35 -6.11 -7.04 3.26
CA THR A 35 -4.92 -7.43 2.46
C THR A 35 -3.66 -7.25 3.28
N ASP A 36 -2.83 -6.26 2.94
CA ASP A 36 -1.55 -5.98 3.62
C ASP A 36 -1.69 -5.87 5.15
N ASP A 37 -2.72 -5.19 5.64
CA ASP A 37 -2.92 -4.95 7.07
C ASP A 37 -3.26 -6.22 7.85
N LEU A 38 -4.10 -7.09 7.31
CA LEU A 38 -4.40 -8.36 7.96
C LEU A 38 -3.25 -9.37 7.83
N MET A 39 -2.41 -9.24 6.80
CA MET A 39 -1.15 -9.96 6.72
C MET A 39 -0.18 -9.51 7.83
N TYR A 40 -0.07 -8.19 8.11
CA TYR A 40 0.68 -7.72 9.29
C TYR A 40 0.08 -8.22 10.59
N ALA A 41 -1.25 -8.26 10.68
CA ALA A 41 -1.93 -8.79 11.86
C ALA A 41 -1.57 -10.27 12.12
N ARG A 42 -1.58 -11.10 11.06
CA ARG A 42 -1.16 -12.51 11.14
C ARG A 42 0.31 -12.62 11.55
N MET A 43 1.21 -11.94 10.85
CA MET A 43 2.64 -11.97 11.16
C MET A 43 2.96 -11.45 12.57
N ALA A 44 2.20 -10.48 13.07
CA ALA A 44 2.33 -10.00 14.44
C ALA A 44 1.86 -11.06 15.47
N ASN A 45 0.79 -11.81 15.17
CA ASN A 45 0.37 -12.96 15.95
C ASN A 45 1.44 -14.07 15.93
N ASP A 46 2.00 -14.38 14.77
CA ASP A 46 3.06 -15.38 14.64
C ASP A 46 4.30 -14.95 15.41
N LEU A 47 4.67 -13.66 15.38
CA LEU A 47 5.76 -13.11 16.18
C LEU A 47 5.47 -13.26 17.69
N MET A 48 4.25 -12.94 18.12
CA MET A 48 3.83 -13.06 19.53
C MET A 48 3.94 -14.50 20.03
N ASN A 49 3.63 -15.49 19.18
CA ASN A 49 3.68 -16.90 19.48
C ASN A 49 5.04 -17.56 19.19
N GLY A 50 6.05 -16.80 18.72
CA GLY A 50 7.38 -17.31 18.39
C GLY A 50 7.45 -18.12 17.09
N ASN A 51 6.44 -18.01 16.23
CA ASN A 51 6.28 -18.78 14.98
C ASN A 51 6.54 -17.96 13.72
N LEU A 52 6.99 -16.68 13.86
CA LEU A 52 7.25 -15.84 12.70
C LEU A 52 8.37 -16.43 11.84
N LEU A 53 8.03 -16.80 10.62
CA LEU A 53 9.00 -17.21 9.62
C LEU A 53 9.51 -15.97 8.87
N LEU A 54 10.83 -15.86 8.76
CA LEU A 54 11.50 -14.89 7.88
C LEU A 54 11.69 -15.56 6.52
N ASP A 55 10.57 -15.70 5.81
CA ASP A 55 10.46 -16.28 4.48
C ASP A 55 10.72 -15.23 3.37
N ASP A 56 10.39 -15.56 2.15
CA ASP A 56 10.55 -14.68 0.99
C ASP A 56 9.59 -13.48 0.99
N HIS A 57 8.69 -13.39 1.96
CA HIS A 57 7.75 -12.27 2.02
C HIS A 57 8.35 -11.07 2.75
N HIS A 58 8.56 -9.98 2.03
CA HIS A 58 9.24 -8.79 2.54
C HIS A 58 8.53 -8.09 3.73
N PHE A 59 7.27 -8.42 4.05
CA PHE A 59 6.55 -7.88 5.22
C PHE A 59 7.10 -8.44 6.53
N ALA A 60 7.61 -9.67 6.55
CA ALA A 60 8.18 -10.29 7.74
C ALA A 60 9.39 -9.51 8.32
N TYR A 61 10.02 -8.66 7.51
CA TYR A 61 11.16 -7.82 7.91
C TYR A 61 10.76 -6.42 8.42
N ARG A 62 9.47 -6.10 8.53
CA ARG A 62 8.97 -4.80 9.01
C ARG A 62 8.78 -4.79 10.52
N TRP A 63 9.85 -5.00 11.25
CA TRP A 63 9.84 -5.29 12.70
C TRP A 63 9.26 -4.17 13.56
N SER A 64 9.31 -2.91 13.14
CA SER A 64 8.72 -1.82 13.93
C SER A 64 7.18 -1.91 14.00
N ILE A 65 6.51 -2.29 12.90
CA ILE A 65 5.07 -2.50 12.90
C ILE A 65 4.71 -3.83 13.56
N LEU A 66 5.41 -4.92 13.20
CA LEU A 66 5.14 -6.26 13.75
C LEU A 66 5.34 -6.30 15.26
N GLY A 67 6.46 -5.77 15.76
CA GLY A 67 6.77 -5.80 17.19
C GLY A 67 5.80 -4.98 18.04
N LEU A 68 5.42 -3.77 17.59
CA LEU A 68 4.45 -2.95 18.32
C LEU A 68 3.05 -3.54 18.28
N THR A 69 2.67 -4.19 17.17
CA THR A 69 1.37 -4.86 17.05
C THR A 69 1.33 -6.14 17.88
N ALA A 70 2.40 -6.96 17.86
CA ALA A 70 2.52 -8.13 18.72
C ALA A 70 2.43 -7.77 20.21
N LEU A 71 3.10 -6.69 20.62
CA LEU A 71 2.99 -6.17 22.00
C LEU A 71 1.54 -5.75 22.32
N SER A 72 0.87 -5.08 21.37
CA SER A 72 -0.53 -4.69 21.55
C SER A 72 -1.45 -5.91 21.69
N TYR A 73 -1.24 -6.96 20.89
CA TYR A 73 -1.99 -8.20 20.97
C TYR A 73 -1.74 -8.97 22.26
N GLN A 74 -0.51 -8.99 22.75
CA GLN A 74 -0.17 -9.61 24.02
C GLN A 74 -0.88 -8.93 25.21
N LEU A 75 -1.10 -7.60 25.15
CA LEU A 75 -1.72 -6.83 26.20
C LEU A 75 -3.25 -6.81 26.13
N PHE A 76 -3.82 -6.81 24.94
CA PHE A 76 -5.25 -6.51 24.71
C PHE A 76 -5.99 -7.59 23.90
N GLY A 77 -5.32 -8.69 23.52
CA GLY A 77 -5.86 -9.68 22.58
C GLY A 77 -5.95 -9.15 21.14
N ILE A 78 -6.36 -10.04 20.22
CA ILE A 78 -6.49 -9.72 18.81
C ILE A 78 -7.86 -9.06 18.58
N THR A 79 -7.88 -7.74 18.51
CA THR A 79 -9.07 -6.92 18.30
C THR A 79 -8.77 -5.78 17.34
N ASP A 80 -9.84 -5.17 16.78
CA ASP A 80 -9.69 -4.00 15.91
C ASP A 80 -8.96 -2.86 16.61
N LEU A 81 -9.31 -2.61 17.88
CA LEU A 81 -8.65 -1.58 18.69
C LEU A 81 -7.17 -1.93 18.93
N ALA A 82 -6.87 -3.18 19.28
CA ALA A 82 -5.49 -3.61 19.52
C ALA A 82 -4.64 -3.53 18.23
N SER A 83 -5.24 -3.78 17.06
CA SER A 83 -4.60 -3.61 15.75
C SER A 83 -4.34 -2.14 15.42
N ALA A 84 -5.28 -1.24 15.76
CA ALA A 84 -5.20 0.18 15.49
C ALA A 84 -4.31 0.95 16.49
N LEU A 85 -4.24 0.49 17.74
CA LEU A 85 -3.59 1.20 18.85
C LEU A 85 -2.14 1.61 18.57
N PRO A 86 -1.26 0.75 18.01
CA PRO A 86 0.10 1.15 17.68
C PRO A 86 0.13 2.33 16.69
N ALA A 87 -0.68 2.30 15.62
CA ALA A 87 -0.75 3.38 14.63
C ALA A 87 -1.27 4.68 15.23
N MET A 88 -2.27 4.63 16.12
CA MET A 88 -2.78 5.80 16.84
C MET A 88 -1.70 6.42 17.73
N VAL A 89 -0.98 5.61 18.50
CA VAL A 89 0.12 6.10 19.36
C VAL A 89 1.21 6.76 18.51
N ILE A 90 1.64 6.12 17.44
CA ILE A 90 2.62 6.64 16.48
C ILE A 90 2.16 7.98 15.89
N SER A 91 0.87 8.09 15.54
CA SER A 91 0.26 9.31 15.00
C SER A 91 0.25 10.45 16.03
N ILE A 92 -0.07 10.15 17.28
CA ILE A 92 -0.04 11.13 18.38
C ILE A 92 1.40 11.58 18.68
N ILE A 93 2.38 10.67 18.63
CA ILE A 93 3.80 11.05 18.76
C ILE A 93 4.24 11.93 17.58
N THR A 94 3.81 11.62 16.36
CA THR A 94 4.09 12.44 15.17
C THR A 94 3.46 13.83 15.32
N LEU A 95 2.20 13.92 15.77
CA LEU A 95 1.50 15.16 16.09
C LEU A 95 2.26 15.97 17.16
N TYR A 96 2.78 15.29 18.21
CA TYR A 96 3.62 15.94 19.21
C TYR A 96 4.89 16.54 18.61
N LEU A 97 5.55 15.88 17.68
CA LEU A 97 6.71 16.42 16.99
C LEU A 97 6.36 17.64 16.12
N VAL A 98 5.20 17.65 15.45
CA VAL A 98 4.67 18.82 14.74
C VAL A 98 4.42 19.96 15.73
N TYR A 99 3.77 19.68 16.87
CA TYR A 99 3.58 20.64 17.95
C TYR A 99 4.92 21.20 18.46
N ALA A 100 5.88 20.33 18.79
CA ALA A 100 7.19 20.71 19.31
C ALA A 100 8.00 21.57 18.33
N ALA A 101 7.89 21.29 17.02
CA ALA A 101 8.52 22.09 15.97
C ALA A 101 7.88 23.48 15.82
N THR A 102 6.56 23.57 16.02
CA THR A 102 5.77 24.79 15.77
C THR A 102 5.41 25.59 17.03
N ARG A 103 5.71 25.08 18.24
CA ARG A 103 5.39 25.76 19.51
C ARG A 103 5.96 27.16 19.66
N GLN A 104 6.98 27.54 18.88
CA GLN A 104 7.57 28.88 18.86
C GLN A 104 6.77 29.86 18.01
N LEU A 105 5.95 29.36 17.07
CA LEU A 105 4.98 30.17 16.36
C LEU A 105 3.96 30.71 17.36
N ASN A 106 3.16 31.69 16.94
CA ASN A 106 1.99 32.08 17.74
C ASN A 106 0.94 30.93 17.77
N THR A 107 -0.09 31.12 18.60
CA THR A 107 -1.14 30.11 18.81
C THR A 107 -1.85 29.71 17.51
N LEU A 108 -2.16 30.68 16.63
CA LEU A 108 -2.83 30.42 15.37
C LEU A 108 -1.92 29.67 14.39
N GLY A 109 -0.62 29.99 14.33
CA GLY A 109 0.34 29.25 13.54
C GLY A 109 0.49 27.81 14.02
N THR A 110 0.54 27.57 15.34
CA THR A 110 0.55 26.22 15.90
C THR A 110 -0.75 25.47 15.57
N PHE A 111 -1.92 26.13 15.76
CA PHE A 111 -3.22 25.57 15.38
C PHE A 111 -3.24 25.14 13.91
N MET A 112 -2.77 25.98 12.99
CA MET A 112 -2.73 25.66 11.56
C MET A 112 -1.85 24.46 11.27
N ALA A 113 -0.66 24.35 11.89
CA ALA A 113 0.22 23.19 11.68
C ALA A 113 -0.45 21.87 12.13
N LEU A 114 -1.08 21.90 13.32
CA LEU A 114 -1.80 20.75 13.86
C LEU A 114 -3.01 20.39 12.97
N SER A 115 -3.75 21.40 12.47
CA SER A 115 -4.88 21.21 11.55
C SER A 115 -4.42 20.59 10.23
N LEU A 116 -3.40 21.14 9.58
CA LEU A 116 -2.85 20.63 8.32
C LEU A 116 -2.35 19.18 8.46
N PHE A 117 -1.72 18.84 9.58
CA PHE A 117 -1.29 17.48 9.82
C PHE A 117 -2.48 16.54 10.04
N THR A 118 -3.36 16.87 11.01
CA THR A 118 -4.39 15.93 11.48
C THR A 118 -5.57 15.83 10.50
N LEU A 119 -5.99 16.97 9.89
CA LEU A 119 -7.19 17.02 9.06
C LEU A 119 -6.92 16.75 7.58
N THR A 120 -5.67 16.57 7.17
CA THR A 120 -5.39 16.04 5.82
C THR A 120 -5.99 14.63 5.72
N PRO A 121 -6.93 14.38 4.76
CA PRO A 121 -7.80 13.21 4.81
C PRO A 121 -7.06 11.89 4.93
N TRP A 122 -6.08 11.66 4.07
CA TRP A 122 -5.29 10.42 4.08
C TRP A 122 -4.42 10.27 5.33
N MET A 123 -4.00 11.38 5.94
CA MET A 123 -3.27 11.33 7.19
C MET A 123 -4.19 10.87 8.32
N LEU A 124 -5.38 11.46 8.44
CA LEU A 124 -6.36 11.10 9.44
C LEU A 124 -6.85 9.66 9.24
N PHE A 125 -7.14 9.27 8.00
CA PHE A 125 -7.56 7.92 7.65
C PHE A 125 -6.56 6.83 8.07
N HIS A 126 -5.24 7.12 7.98
CA HIS A 126 -4.21 6.14 8.34
C HIS A 126 -3.80 6.18 9.81
N THR A 127 -4.36 7.06 10.62
CA THR A 127 -4.02 7.13 12.06
C THR A 127 -4.39 5.87 12.83
N ASP A 128 -5.32 5.08 12.32
CA ASP A 128 -5.82 3.84 12.93
C ASP A 128 -5.67 2.59 12.04
N LYS A 129 -4.91 2.69 10.94
CA LYS A 129 -4.67 1.55 10.04
C LYS A 129 -3.35 0.86 10.37
N LEU A 130 -3.38 -0.46 10.35
CA LEU A 130 -2.21 -1.30 10.54
C LEU A 130 -1.34 -1.29 9.27
N MET A 131 -0.71 -0.13 9.02
CA MET A 131 0.09 0.15 7.82
C MET A 131 1.43 0.79 8.18
N PRO A 132 2.54 0.42 7.51
CA PRO A 132 3.89 0.88 7.85
C PRO A 132 4.15 2.34 7.53
N ASP A 133 3.31 2.98 6.73
CA ASP A 133 3.51 4.34 6.20
C ASP A 133 3.53 5.41 7.30
N ILE A 134 2.67 5.25 8.32
CA ILE A 134 2.61 6.14 9.47
C ILE A 134 3.89 6.01 10.34
N TYR A 135 4.44 4.80 10.46
CA TYR A 135 5.68 4.54 11.21
C TYR A 135 6.88 5.16 10.50
N MET A 136 6.94 5.01 9.17
CA MET A 136 7.95 5.68 8.35
C MET A 136 7.83 7.21 8.46
N SER A 137 6.62 7.75 8.48
CA SER A 137 6.35 9.19 8.66
C SER A 137 6.90 9.71 10.00
N LEU A 138 6.69 8.99 11.10
CA LEU A 138 7.27 9.32 12.40
C LEU A 138 8.80 9.36 12.34
N GLY A 139 9.45 8.30 11.87
CA GLY A 139 10.91 8.22 11.84
C GLY A 139 11.52 9.29 10.93
N SER A 140 10.88 9.57 9.79
CA SER A 140 11.28 10.66 8.87
C SER A 140 11.19 12.03 9.55
N LEU A 141 10.05 12.37 10.14
CA LEU A 141 9.88 13.64 10.83
C LEU A 141 10.82 13.77 12.02
N ALA A 142 10.93 12.72 12.85
CA ALA A 142 11.78 12.74 14.05
C ALA A 142 13.24 13.01 13.70
N SER A 143 13.78 12.36 12.68
CA SER A 143 15.16 12.59 12.22
C SER A 143 15.37 14.04 11.79
N ILE A 144 14.45 14.62 11.01
CA ILE A 144 14.54 16.01 10.53
C ILE A 144 14.38 17.01 11.69
N VAL A 145 13.46 16.75 12.64
CA VAL A 145 13.28 17.58 13.84
C VAL A 145 14.54 17.55 14.69
N VAL A 146 15.19 16.40 14.89
CA VAL A 146 16.44 16.29 15.63
C VAL A 146 17.54 17.13 14.98
N VAL A 147 17.73 17.04 13.66
CA VAL A 147 18.71 17.87 12.93
C VAL A 147 18.39 19.36 13.13
N ASN A 148 17.12 19.78 12.97
CA ASN A 148 16.73 21.17 13.17
C ASN A 148 16.96 21.64 14.61
N GLN A 149 16.66 20.84 15.62
CA GLN A 149 16.88 21.17 17.04
C GLN A 149 18.37 21.27 17.36
N TYR A 150 19.20 20.41 16.79
CA TYR A 150 20.65 20.47 16.95
C TYR A 150 21.24 21.71 16.26
N ARG A 151 20.85 22.00 15.02
CA ARG A 151 21.27 23.21 14.27
C ARG A 151 20.95 24.51 15.01
N ASN A 152 19.81 24.53 15.72
CA ASN A 152 19.35 25.67 16.51
C ASN A 152 19.89 25.68 17.96
N GLY A 153 20.82 24.79 18.31
CA GLY A 153 21.46 24.73 19.62
C GLY A 153 20.58 24.29 20.79
N LYS A 154 19.37 23.77 20.51
CA LYS A 154 18.46 23.25 21.53
C LYS A 154 18.91 21.89 22.07
N ILE A 155 19.45 21.05 21.22
CA ILE A 155 20.19 19.86 21.63
C ILE A 155 21.67 20.21 21.58
N ARG A 156 22.29 20.36 22.74
CA ARG A 156 23.70 20.83 22.83
C ARG A 156 24.72 19.72 22.64
N LYS A 157 24.39 18.49 23.04
CA LYS A 157 25.31 17.36 23.02
C LYS A 157 25.24 16.64 21.67
N PRO A 158 26.30 16.62 20.86
CA PRO A 158 26.26 16.02 19.52
C PRO A 158 25.98 14.51 19.55
N TRP A 159 26.42 13.79 20.59
CA TRP A 159 26.17 12.37 20.71
C TRP A 159 24.68 12.04 21.00
N ILE A 160 23.99 12.89 21.79
CA ILE A 160 22.53 12.73 22.02
C ILE A 160 21.78 12.98 20.72
N ALA A 161 22.12 14.05 20.00
CA ALA A 161 21.50 14.33 18.71
C ALA A 161 21.78 13.21 17.70
N GLY A 162 23.04 12.73 17.66
CA GLY A 162 23.43 11.61 16.78
C GLY A 162 22.65 10.33 17.09
N LEU A 163 22.53 9.98 18.37
CA LEU A 163 21.76 8.81 18.78
C LEU A 163 20.26 8.94 18.41
N LEU A 164 19.64 10.06 18.74
CA LEU A 164 18.22 10.30 18.42
C LEU A 164 17.95 10.27 16.91
N PHE A 165 18.85 10.87 16.11
CA PHE A 165 18.78 10.82 14.66
C PHE A 165 18.88 9.39 14.15
N SER A 166 19.89 8.64 14.60
CA SER A 166 20.13 7.26 14.16
C SER A 166 19.01 6.33 14.53
N VAL A 167 18.48 6.43 15.76
CA VAL A 167 17.30 5.65 16.21
C VAL A 167 16.09 5.98 15.35
N SER A 168 15.85 7.27 15.02
CA SER A 168 14.71 7.67 14.19
C SER A 168 14.80 7.10 12.77
N ILE A 169 15.98 7.18 12.14
CA ILE A 169 16.20 6.59 10.80
C ILE A 169 16.08 5.07 10.87
N PHE A 170 16.69 4.44 11.85
CA PHE A 170 16.65 2.98 11.99
C PHE A 170 15.23 2.46 12.23
N PHE A 171 14.44 3.15 13.06
CA PHE A 171 13.01 2.85 13.24
C PHE A 171 12.24 2.90 11.90
N ALA A 172 12.51 3.93 11.08
CA ALA A 172 11.90 4.04 9.76
C ALA A 172 12.40 2.95 8.79
N VAL A 173 13.69 2.57 8.84
CA VAL A 173 14.24 1.42 8.09
C VAL A 173 13.49 0.15 8.47
N LEU A 174 13.29 -0.11 9.75
CA LEU A 174 12.54 -1.28 10.21
C LEU A 174 11.03 -1.23 9.88
N SER A 175 10.51 -0.05 9.48
CA SER A 175 9.11 0.11 9.08
C SER A 175 8.91 -0.20 7.59
N LYS A 176 9.67 0.46 6.72
CA LYS A 176 9.46 0.36 5.26
C LYS A 176 10.74 0.70 4.48
N ALA A 177 11.02 -0.09 3.44
CA ALA A 177 12.18 0.17 2.57
C ALA A 177 12.11 1.54 1.86
N ALA A 178 10.90 2.07 1.63
CA ALA A 178 10.68 3.38 1.02
C ALA A 178 11.33 4.56 1.78
N ILE A 179 11.86 4.36 2.99
CA ILE A 179 12.69 5.36 3.70
C ILE A 179 13.90 5.81 2.85
N VAL A 180 14.32 5.02 1.87
CA VAL A 180 15.37 5.40 0.92
C VAL A 180 15.07 6.76 0.24
N LEU A 181 13.80 7.13 0.08
CA LEU A 181 13.37 8.43 -0.43
C LEU A 181 13.82 9.60 0.45
N LEU A 182 14.19 9.36 1.69
CA LEU A 182 14.74 10.40 2.58
C LEU A 182 16.26 10.60 2.39
N VAL A 183 16.94 9.69 1.72
CA VAL A 183 18.41 9.76 1.52
C VAL A 183 18.83 11.07 0.83
N PRO A 184 18.21 11.52 -0.29
CA PRO A 184 18.57 12.80 -0.92
C PRO A 184 18.36 13.99 0.02
N VAL A 185 17.33 13.95 0.88
CA VAL A 185 17.08 14.98 1.88
C VAL A 185 18.22 15.06 2.91
N ILE A 186 18.60 13.90 3.45
CA ILE A 186 19.68 13.80 4.43
C ILE A 186 21.00 14.25 3.80
N LEU A 187 21.31 13.80 2.59
CA LEU A 187 22.51 14.20 1.85
C LEU A 187 22.52 15.70 1.57
N PHE A 188 21.39 16.29 1.21
CA PHE A 188 21.27 17.74 0.99
C PHE A 188 21.63 18.51 2.27
N ILE A 189 21.13 18.10 3.43
CA ILE A 189 21.44 18.75 4.72
C ILE A 189 22.92 18.53 5.08
N LEU A 190 23.41 17.30 4.95
CA LEU A 190 24.81 16.95 5.21
C LEU A 190 25.76 17.81 4.38
N VAL A 191 25.56 17.87 3.07
CA VAL A 191 26.42 18.66 2.16
C VAL A 191 26.33 20.14 2.51
N SER A 192 25.12 20.66 2.80
CA SER A 192 24.93 22.04 3.25
C SER A 192 25.75 22.34 4.54
N ASP A 193 25.72 21.44 5.52
CA ASP A 193 26.47 21.61 6.77
C ASP A 193 27.96 21.50 6.58
N LEU A 194 28.44 20.54 5.78
CA LEU A 194 29.87 20.34 5.50
C LEU A 194 30.49 21.53 4.76
N LEU A 195 29.80 22.06 3.75
CA LEU A 195 30.26 23.26 3.01
C LEU A 195 30.30 24.51 3.90
N GLN A 196 29.45 24.58 4.92
CA GLN A 196 29.47 25.62 5.93
C GLN A 196 30.45 25.31 7.11
N LYS A 197 31.11 24.16 7.10
CA LYS A 197 31.97 23.66 8.17
C LYS A 197 31.25 23.61 9.53
N LYS A 198 29.94 23.30 9.52
CA LYS A 198 29.07 23.21 10.70
C LYS A 198 28.69 21.75 10.98
N ASN A 199 28.40 21.47 12.24
CA ASN A 199 27.77 20.22 12.66
C ASN A 199 28.54 18.92 12.32
N VAL A 200 29.83 19.00 11.98
CA VAL A 200 30.64 17.82 11.54
C VAL A 200 30.60 16.71 12.58
N ARG A 201 30.79 17.05 13.87
CA ARG A 201 30.79 16.05 14.96
C ARG A 201 29.43 15.31 15.07
N PHE A 202 28.33 16.03 14.85
CA PHE A 202 27.01 15.43 14.81
C PHE A 202 26.92 14.41 13.68
N TRP A 203 27.32 14.78 12.47
CA TRP A 203 27.23 13.90 11.31
C TRP A 203 28.11 12.66 11.44
N VAL A 204 29.36 12.81 11.93
CA VAL A 204 30.24 11.67 12.19
C VAL A 204 29.60 10.70 13.19
N LEU A 205 29.12 11.22 14.33
CA LEU A 205 28.48 10.38 15.35
C LEU A 205 27.20 9.72 14.85
N SER A 206 26.36 10.47 14.15
CA SER A 206 25.12 9.94 13.57
C SER A 206 25.38 8.80 12.60
N THR A 207 26.34 8.99 11.67
CA THR A 207 26.71 7.97 10.69
C THR A 207 27.32 6.74 11.37
N SER A 208 28.21 6.93 12.35
CA SER A 208 28.83 5.83 13.08
C SER A 208 27.81 5.00 13.88
N ILE A 209 26.89 5.68 14.60
CA ILE A 209 25.85 4.99 15.39
C ILE A 209 24.89 4.26 14.44
N LEU A 210 24.44 4.90 13.37
CA LEU A 210 23.54 4.28 12.40
C LEU A 210 24.22 3.08 11.72
N ALA A 211 25.48 3.20 11.32
CA ALA A 211 26.25 2.10 10.74
C ALA A 211 26.34 0.91 11.70
N LEU A 212 26.61 1.18 12.99
CA LEU A 212 26.66 0.13 14.02
C LEU A 212 25.29 -0.57 14.16
N MET A 213 24.19 0.20 14.18
CA MET A 213 22.85 -0.37 14.25
C MET A 213 22.52 -1.21 13.01
N LEU A 214 22.92 -0.76 11.82
CA LEU A 214 22.71 -1.53 10.58
C LEU A 214 23.56 -2.79 10.56
N ILE A 215 24.83 -2.73 10.97
CA ILE A 215 25.69 -3.92 11.07
C ILE A 215 25.09 -4.93 12.06
N ALA A 216 24.64 -4.47 13.22
CA ALA A 216 23.95 -5.35 14.18
C ALA A 216 22.70 -5.98 13.58
N TYR A 217 21.87 -5.21 12.85
CA TYR A 217 20.69 -5.70 12.16
C TYR A 217 21.03 -6.76 11.10
N LEU A 218 22.03 -6.49 10.26
CA LEU A 218 22.49 -7.46 9.25
C LEU A 218 23.06 -8.73 9.91
N GLY A 219 23.77 -8.58 11.04
CA GLY A 219 24.24 -9.72 11.83
C GLY A 219 23.09 -10.56 12.40
N ILE A 220 22.03 -9.93 12.88
CA ILE A 220 20.81 -10.63 13.35
C ILE A 220 20.12 -11.35 12.17
N LEU A 221 20.00 -10.70 11.02
CA LEU A 221 19.42 -11.35 9.83
C LEU A 221 20.25 -12.57 9.42
N TYR A 222 21.58 -12.44 9.37
CA TYR A 222 22.46 -13.55 9.07
C TYR A 222 22.30 -14.71 10.06
N TRP A 223 22.18 -14.41 11.34
CA TRP A 223 21.98 -15.42 12.39
C TRP A 223 20.62 -16.14 12.24
N LEU A 224 19.56 -15.41 11.90
CA LEU A 224 18.20 -15.96 11.81
C LEU A 224 17.94 -16.69 10.49
N THR A 225 18.52 -16.23 9.36
CA THR A 225 18.14 -16.70 8.02
C THR A 225 19.32 -17.30 7.23
N GLY A 226 20.53 -17.25 7.78
CA GLY A 226 21.76 -17.62 7.04
C GLY A 226 22.22 -16.58 6.01
N SER A 227 21.45 -15.50 5.78
CA SER A 227 21.78 -14.44 4.83
C SER A 227 21.58 -13.06 5.42
N ALA A 228 22.63 -12.24 5.41
CA ALA A 228 22.56 -10.84 5.84
C ALA A 228 21.65 -9.99 4.92
N LEU A 229 21.47 -10.41 3.67
CA LEU A 229 20.68 -9.71 2.66
C LEU A 229 19.28 -10.30 2.44
N SER A 230 18.82 -11.21 3.29
CA SER A 230 17.52 -11.89 3.18
C SER A 230 16.36 -10.91 2.95
N ARG A 231 16.36 -9.76 3.64
CA ARG A 231 15.35 -8.71 3.41
C ARG A 231 15.40 -8.12 1.98
N VAL A 232 16.59 -7.97 1.41
CA VAL A 232 16.76 -7.44 0.04
C VAL A 232 16.30 -8.48 -0.96
N THR A 233 16.66 -9.73 -0.75
CA THR A 233 16.20 -10.85 -1.58
C THR A 233 14.68 -10.97 -1.52
N ALA A 234 14.07 -10.99 -0.33
CA ALA A 234 12.62 -11.04 -0.17
C ALA A 234 11.89 -9.85 -0.84
N ALA A 235 12.52 -8.66 -0.85
CA ALA A 235 11.97 -7.52 -1.57
C ALA A 235 12.09 -7.66 -3.09
N ALA A 236 13.15 -8.28 -3.59
CA ALA A 236 13.37 -8.50 -5.01
C ALA A 236 12.47 -9.61 -5.59
N THR A 237 12.20 -10.65 -4.81
CA THR A 237 11.31 -11.76 -5.20
C THR A 237 9.84 -11.39 -5.13
N SER A 238 9.48 -10.32 -4.40
CA SER A 238 8.07 -9.89 -4.38
C SER A 238 7.65 -9.37 -5.75
N ASN A 239 6.56 -9.91 -6.29
CA ASN A 239 5.99 -9.56 -7.60
C ASN A 239 5.68 -8.06 -7.78
N PHE A 240 5.67 -7.32 -6.70
CA PHE A 240 5.35 -5.91 -6.64
C PHE A 240 6.27 -5.01 -7.49
N PHE A 241 7.54 -5.38 -7.62
CA PHE A 241 8.49 -4.55 -8.38
C PHE A 241 8.27 -4.58 -9.90
N ASN A 242 7.80 -5.70 -10.43
CA ASN A 242 7.67 -5.85 -11.88
C ASN A 242 6.51 -5.08 -12.48
N LEU A 243 5.40 -4.94 -11.75
CA LEU A 243 4.23 -4.15 -12.20
C LEU A 243 4.49 -2.64 -12.21
N SER A 244 5.52 -2.18 -11.50
CA SER A 244 5.82 -0.75 -11.33
C SER A 244 6.94 -0.25 -12.25
N THR A 245 7.63 -1.13 -12.98
CA THR A 245 8.71 -0.71 -13.88
C THR A 245 8.18 0.00 -15.12
N TYR A 246 8.91 1.03 -15.53
CA TYR A 246 8.64 1.76 -16.76
C TYR A 246 9.47 1.27 -17.95
N ALA A 247 10.30 0.23 -17.77
CA ALA A 247 11.15 -0.30 -18.84
C ALA A 247 10.34 -0.86 -20.03
N GLN A 248 9.14 -1.37 -19.76
CA GLN A 248 8.26 -1.99 -20.76
C GLN A 248 7.03 -1.14 -21.09
N ARG A 249 6.93 0.08 -20.53
CA ARG A 249 5.80 0.97 -20.76
C ARG A 249 6.13 2.06 -21.77
N PRO A 250 5.13 2.67 -22.44
CA PRO A 250 5.33 3.81 -23.29
C PRO A 250 6.03 4.97 -22.57
N ALA A 251 6.97 5.63 -23.23
CA ALA A 251 7.70 6.77 -22.65
C ALA A 251 6.76 7.90 -22.18
N SER A 252 5.58 8.05 -22.80
CA SER A 252 4.54 9.01 -22.40
C SER A 252 4.05 8.78 -20.96
N GLU A 253 3.92 7.52 -20.51
CA GLU A 253 3.51 7.23 -19.14
C GLU A 253 4.58 7.65 -18.13
N LEU A 254 5.86 7.39 -18.43
CA LEU A 254 6.96 7.85 -17.58
C LEU A 254 7.01 9.38 -17.51
N ILE A 255 6.89 10.06 -18.67
CA ILE A 255 6.84 11.52 -18.72
C ILE A 255 5.65 12.03 -17.90
N GLY A 256 4.47 11.45 -18.08
CA GLY A 256 3.30 11.76 -17.27
C GLY A 256 3.57 11.61 -15.77
N ARG A 257 4.15 10.47 -15.36
CA ARG A 257 4.45 10.18 -13.95
C ARG A 257 5.42 11.19 -13.33
N ILE A 258 6.48 11.56 -14.02
CA ILE A 258 7.52 12.45 -13.47
C ILE A 258 7.17 13.95 -13.61
N THR A 259 6.20 14.33 -14.44
CA THR A 259 5.79 15.72 -14.64
C THR A 259 4.55 16.08 -13.83
N TYR A 260 3.38 15.60 -14.22
CA TYR A 260 2.10 15.97 -13.61
C TYR A 260 1.47 14.87 -12.73
N GLY A 261 1.91 13.62 -12.85
CA GLY A 261 1.26 12.48 -12.17
C GLY A 261 1.22 12.62 -10.65
N LEU A 262 2.34 12.94 -10.01
CA LEU A 262 2.37 13.13 -8.55
C LEU A 262 1.63 14.41 -8.10
N PRO A 263 1.80 15.59 -8.76
CA PRO A 263 0.96 16.75 -8.48
C PRO A 263 -0.54 16.51 -8.61
N MET A 264 -0.98 15.77 -9.64
CA MET A 264 -2.39 15.42 -9.82
C MET A 264 -2.89 14.49 -8.72
N LEU A 265 -2.11 13.44 -8.38
CA LEU A 265 -2.41 12.56 -7.24
C LEU A 265 -2.58 13.35 -5.94
N PHE A 266 -1.67 14.28 -5.67
CA PHE A 266 -1.73 15.12 -4.46
C PHE A 266 -2.93 16.07 -4.48
N THR A 267 -3.33 16.55 -5.66
CA THR A 267 -4.53 17.36 -5.82
C THR A 267 -5.78 16.53 -5.59
N GLU A 268 -5.90 15.39 -6.24
CA GLU A 268 -7.03 14.47 -6.10
C GLU A 268 -7.30 14.05 -4.64
N HIS A 269 -6.22 13.80 -3.89
CA HIS A 269 -6.29 13.31 -2.51
C HIS A 269 -6.10 14.40 -1.43
N ILE A 270 -6.22 15.68 -1.81
CA ILE A 270 -6.22 16.86 -0.93
C ILE A 270 -4.89 17.07 -0.15
N PHE A 271 -3.76 16.48 -0.60
CA PHE A 271 -2.44 16.75 -0.01
C PHE A 271 -1.94 18.18 -0.27
N MET A 272 -2.38 18.79 -1.39
CA MET A 272 -1.89 20.10 -1.79
C MET A 272 -2.24 21.21 -0.81
N THR A 273 -3.26 21.05 0.03
CA THR A 273 -3.55 22.00 1.12
C THR A 273 -2.38 22.16 2.08
N ALA A 274 -1.64 21.08 2.34
CA ALA A 274 -0.43 21.13 3.16
C ALA A 274 0.82 21.50 2.35
N LEU A 275 0.95 21.04 1.10
CA LEU A 275 2.18 21.12 0.31
C LEU A 275 2.35 22.45 -0.44
N MET A 276 1.26 23.00 -1.02
CA MET A 276 1.35 24.07 -2.02
C MET A 276 2.01 25.36 -1.52
N PHE A 277 1.74 25.76 -0.27
CA PHE A 277 2.27 27.00 0.27
C PHE A 277 3.69 26.86 0.85
N SER A 278 4.18 25.62 1.01
CA SER A 278 5.51 25.37 1.57
C SER A 278 6.66 25.93 0.72
N ILE A 279 6.44 26.11 -0.60
CA ILE A 279 7.45 26.67 -1.52
C ILE A 279 7.58 28.19 -1.43
N LEU A 280 6.54 28.89 -0.98
CA LEU A 280 6.48 30.37 -1.08
C LEU A 280 7.66 31.09 -0.41
N PRO A 281 8.17 30.69 0.76
CA PRO A 281 9.34 31.30 1.34
C PRO A 281 10.57 31.22 0.44
N LEU A 282 10.72 30.14 -0.30
CA LEU A 282 11.90 29.90 -1.15
C LEU A 282 11.90 30.80 -2.40
N LEU A 283 10.71 31.16 -2.92
CA LEU A 283 10.59 32.03 -4.09
C LEU A 283 11.05 33.49 -3.83
N THR A 284 11.32 33.85 -2.59
CA THR A 284 11.79 35.18 -2.20
C THR A 284 13.30 35.25 -1.99
N LEU A 285 14.00 34.13 -2.12
CA LEU A 285 15.41 33.98 -1.77
C LEU A 285 16.28 33.65 -2.97
N GLY A 286 17.57 33.99 -2.85
CA GLY A 286 18.59 33.46 -3.74
C GLY A 286 18.89 31.99 -3.45
N LEU A 287 19.32 31.25 -4.46
CA LEU A 287 19.69 29.83 -4.35
C LEU A 287 20.69 29.55 -3.21
N ARG A 288 21.62 30.50 -2.95
CA ARG A 288 22.60 30.41 -1.89
C ARG A 288 21.94 30.37 -0.50
N ASP A 289 20.88 31.15 -0.29
CA ASP A 289 20.21 31.23 1.01
C ASP A 289 19.31 30.00 1.24
N VAL A 290 18.66 29.52 0.18
CA VAL A 290 17.95 28.24 0.19
C VAL A 290 18.89 27.11 0.60
N PHE A 291 20.10 27.04 -0.01
CA PHE A 291 21.06 26.01 0.29
C PHE A 291 21.63 26.09 1.72
N ARG A 292 21.84 27.33 2.23
CA ARG A 292 22.34 27.54 3.60
C ARG A 292 21.33 27.20 4.69
N MET A 293 20.04 27.30 4.40
CA MET A 293 18.95 27.05 5.35
C MET A 293 19.20 27.77 6.70
N SER A 294 19.64 29.03 6.65
CA SER A 294 20.06 29.78 7.85
C SER A 294 18.88 30.19 8.74
N ASP A 295 17.71 30.41 8.13
CA ASP A 295 16.47 30.71 8.83
C ASP A 295 15.70 29.42 9.15
N PRO A 296 15.31 29.17 10.41
CA PRO A 296 14.47 28.03 10.79
C PRO A 296 13.18 27.90 9.98
N LYS A 297 12.59 29.01 9.53
CA LYS A 297 11.40 29.01 8.67
C LYS A 297 11.69 28.43 7.28
N MET A 298 12.90 28.64 6.77
CA MET A 298 13.35 28.16 5.49
C MET A 298 13.75 26.67 5.54
N PHE A 299 14.20 26.19 6.69
CA PHE A 299 14.64 24.82 6.85
C PHE A 299 13.53 23.84 6.42
N PHE A 300 12.35 23.89 7.02
CA PHE A 300 11.27 22.97 6.70
C PHE A 300 10.74 23.15 5.27
N SER A 301 10.67 24.38 4.75
CA SER A 301 10.28 24.65 3.36
C SER A 301 11.25 23.98 2.38
N THR A 302 12.56 24.17 2.57
CA THR A 302 13.59 23.53 1.73
C THR A 302 13.50 22.02 1.81
N ILE A 303 13.41 21.45 3.02
CA ILE A 303 13.34 20.01 3.24
C ILE A 303 12.08 19.41 2.58
N THR A 304 10.94 20.07 2.70
CA THR A 304 9.69 19.61 2.08
C THR A 304 9.84 19.54 0.55
N ILE A 305 10.42 20.56 -0.07
CA ILE A 305 10.60 20.57 -1.52
C ILE A 305 11.61 19.50 -1.97
N VAL A 306 12.75 19.36 -1.29
CA VAL A 306 13.72 18.31 -1.59
C VAL A 306 13.07 16.92 -1.41
N ALA A 307 12.24 16.73 -0.39
CA ALA A 307 11.52 15.48 -0.16
C ALA A 307 10.48 15.20 -1.27
N CYS A 308 9.75 16.24 -1.75
CA CYS A 308 8.83 16.10 -2.89
C CYS A 308 9.57 15.74 -4.18
N LEU A 309 10.72 16.38 -4.45
CA LEU A 309 11.54 16.05 -5.61
C LEU A 309 12.09 14.61 -5.50
N SER A 310 12.59 14.22 -4.34
CA SER A 310 13.01 12.84 -4.09
C SER A 310 11.87 11.85 -4.34
N ALA A 311 10.69 12.08 -3.77
CA ALA A 311 9.52 11.24 -3.93
C ALA A 311 9.06 11.12 -5.40
N ASN A 312 9.29 12.16 -6.21
CA ASN A 312 8.92 12.18 -7.62
C ASN A 312 9.92 11.46 -8.53
N PHE A 313 11.22 11.67 -8.29
CA PHE A 313 12.26 11.29 -9.24
C PHE A 313 13.12 10.10 -8.81
N MET A 314 13.14 9.74 -7.53
CA MET A 314 14.01 8.69 -7.05
C MET A 314 13.44 7.31 -7.39
N SER A 315 14.32 6.40 -7.85
CA SER A 315 14.00 4.98 -8.00
C SER A 315 14.01 4.27 -6.64
N THR A 316 13.12 3.32 -6.47
CA THR A 316 13.08 2.39 -5.32
C THR A 316 13.84 1.10 -5.57
N SER A 317 14.32 0.88 -6.80
CA SER A 317 15.16 -0.25 -7.21
C SER A 317 16.49 0.25 -7.77
N PHE A 318 17.53 -0.59 -7.68
CA PHE A 318 18.85 -0.34 -8.26
C PHE A 318 18.98 -0.87 -9.68
N ASP A 319 18.22 -1.91 -10.04
CA ASP A 319 18.33 -2.61 -11.34
C ASP A 319 17.57 -1.88 -12.44
N HIS A 320 16.39 -1.37 -12.12
CA HIS A 320 15.52 -0.68 -13.06
C HIS A 320 14.99 0.62 -12.45
N TYR A 321 14.63 1.57 -13.31
CA TYR A 321 13.96 2.78 -12.82
C TYR A 321 12.51 2.48 -12.44
N ILE A 322 12.30 2.37 -11.13
CA ILE A 322 10.98 2.12 -10.51
C ILE A 322 10.70 3.27 -9.54
N PRO A 323 10.03 4.35 -9.98
CA PRO A 323 9.61 5.40 -9.06
C PRO A 323 8.57 4.85 -8.09
N MET A 324 8.46 5.46 -6.90
CA MET A 324 7.46 5.06 -5.91
C MET A 324 6.07 5.00 -6.54
N LEU A 325 5.36 3.91 -6.30
CA LEU A 325 3.99 3.72 -6.79
C LEU A 325 3.10 4.89 -6.39
N ALA A 326 2.33 5.41 -7.35
CA ALA A 326 1.45 6.57 -7.17
C ALA A 326 0.21 6.23 -6.34
N GLN A 327 0.43 5.81 -5.09
CA GLN A 327 -0.61 5.62 -4.08
C GLN A 327 -0.42 6.63 -2.95
N PRO A 328 -1.48 7.33 -2.52
CA PRO A 328 -1.38 8.42 -1.54
C PRO A 328 -0.67 8.03 -0.25
N ARG A 329 -0.90 6.80 0.25
CA ARG A 329 -0.31 6.31 1.51
C ARG A 329 1.22 6.36 1.52
N HIS A 330 1.86 6.15 0.36
CA HIS A 330 3.32 6.12 0.27
C HIS A 330 3.98 7.49 0.49
N PHE A 331 3.20 8.56 0.42
CA PHE A 331 3.66 9.95 0.53
C PHE A 331 3.26 10.61 1.85
N LEU A 332 2.71 9.87 2.81
CA LEU A 332 2.28 10.40 4.12
C LEU A 332 3.43 11.07 4.88
N PHE A 333 4.67 10.64 4.69
CA PHE A 333 5.84 11.24 5.33
C PHE A 333 6.08 12.71 4.92
N LEU A 334 5.51 13.17 3.79
CA LEU A 334 5.59 14.57 3.36
C LEU A 334 4.67 15.48 4.18
N ILE A 335 3.53 14.97 4.65
CA ILE A 335 2.48 15.78 5.28
C ILE A 335 2.94 16.50 6.56
N PRO A 336 3.60 15.84 7.53
CA PRO A 336 4.06 16.55 8.73
C PRO A 336 5.14 17.59 8.42
N LEU A 337 6.03 17.35 7.46
CA LEU A 337 7.03 18.31 7.01
C LEU A 337 6.36 19.54 6.38
N ALA A 338 5.40 19.29 5.49
CA ALA A 338 4.63 20.32 4.80
C ALA A 338 3.77 21.15 5.76
N ALA A 339 3.13 20.52 6.74
CA ALA A 339 2.33 21.20 7.76
C ALA A 339 3.17 22.20 8.56
N ILE A 340 4.40 21.81 8.96
CA ILE A 340 5.33 22.69 9.68
C ILE A 340 5.80 23.84 8.77
N ALA A 341 6.07 23.55 7.49
CA ALA A 341 6.53 24.55 6.51
C ALA A 341 5.43 25.56 6.13
N THR A 342 4.20 25.10 5.94
CA THR A 342 3.07 25.88 5.43
C THR A 342 2.41 26.75 6.50
N ALA A 343 2.35 26.29 7.74
CA ALA A 343 1.67 27.00 8.83
C ALA A 343 2.16 28.46 9.03
N PRO A 344 3.47 28.76 9.06
CA PRO A 344 3.94 30.15 9.19
C PRO A 344 3.59 31.02 7.97
N VAL A 345 3.52 30.42 6.76
CA VAL A 345 3.14 31.14 5.53
C VAL A 345 1.66 31.54 5.57
N LEU A 346 0.79 30.61 5.91
CA LEU A 346 -0.64 30.89 6.06
C LEU A 346 -0.90 31.89 7.18
N TYR A 347 -0.15 31.80 8.30
CA TYR A 347 -0.24 32.80 9.33
C TYR A 347 0.16 34.20 8.82
N ALA A 348 1.31 34.32 8.15
CA ALA A 348 1.79 35.59 7.58
C ALA A 348 0.78 36.15 6.56
N TYR A 349 0.14 35.29 5.78
CA TYR A 349 -0.91 35.70 4.85
C TYR A 349 -2.17 36.19 5.55
N PHE A 350 -2.76 35.40 6.44
CA PHE A 350 -4.03 35.76 7.08
C PHE A 350 -3.90 36.93 8.05
N ALA A 351 -2.78 37.03 8.79
CA ALA A 351 -2.54 38.13 9.69
C ALA A 351 -2.09 39.42 8.97
N ASN A 352 -1.07 39.31 8.09
CA ASN A 352 -0.35 40.45 7.57
C ASN A 352 -0.53 40.66 6.06
N ARG A 353 -1.22 39.74 5.36
CA ARG A 353 -1.33 39.71 3.87
C ARG A 353 0.03 39.56 3.18
N GLU A 354 1.01 38.98 3.86
CA GLU A 354 2.29 38.63 3.22
C GLU A 354 2.04 37.60 2.11
N PHE A 355 2.83 37.65 1.05
CA PHE A 355 2.71 36.75 -0.12
C PHE A 355 1.35 36.83 -0.87
N LYS A 356 0.53 37.85 -0.64
CA LYS A 356 -0.88 37.90 -1.08
C LYS A 356 -1.14 37.44 -2.51
N ASN A 357 -0.38 37.97 -3.49
CA ASN A 357 -0.58 37.64 -4.91
C ASN A 357 -0.17 36.17 -5.21
N ARG A 358 0.89 35.68 -4.54
CA ARG A 358 1.41 34.33 -4.74
C ARG A 358 0.47 33.27 -4.10
N VAL A 359 -0.05 33.55 -2.91
CA VAL A 359 -1.02 32.67 -2.25
C VAL A 359 -2.30 32.58 -3.08
N LEU A 360 -2.81 33.72 -3.57
CA LEU A 360 -3.99 33.72 -4.43
C LEU A 360 -3.74 32.95 -5.73
N LEU A 361 -2.62 33.23 -6.41
CA LEU A 361 -2.26 32.56 -7.65
C LEU A 361 -2.13 31.03 -7.47
N MET A 362 -1.44 30.60 -6.43
CA MET A 362 -1.27 29.15 -6.16
C MET A 362 -2.61 28.49 -5.84
N SER A 363 -3.46 29.16 -5.02
CA SER A 363 -4.80 28.65 -4.73
C SER A 363 -5.65 28.51 -6.00
N ALA A 364 -5.55 29.50 -6.93
CA ALA A 364 -6.25 29.45 -8.22
C ALA A 364 -5.73 28.33 -9.12
N ILE A 365 -4.41 28.13 -9.20
CA ILE A 365 -3.80 27.05 -9.99
C ILE A 365 -4.29 25.68 -9.51
N ILE A 366 -4.31 25.45 -8.20
CA ILE A 366 -4.70 24.14 -7.66
C ILE A 366 -6.22 23.94 -7.74
N ALA A 367 -7.03 24.99 -7.53
CA ALA A 367 -8.46 24.92 -7.78
C ALA A 367 -8.76 24.58 -9.26
N LEU A 368 -8.02 25.17 -10.18
CA LEU A 368 -8.10 24.83 -11.62
C LEU A 368 -7.65 23.37 -11.88
N ALA A 369 -6.53 22.95 -11.33
CA ALA A 369 -6.02 21.58 -11.47
C ALA A 369 -7.02 20.54 -10.91
N SER A 370 -7.73 20.88 -9.83
CA SER A 370 -8.71 19.97 -9.23
C SER A 370 -9.93 19.69 -10.12
N LEU A 371 -10.22 20.55 -11.10
CA LEU A 371 -11.27 20.30 -12.10
C LEU A 371 -10.96 19.09 -12.99
N PHE A 372 -9.67 18.74 -13.14
CA PHE A 372 -9.21 17.66 -13.99
C PHE A 372 -8.99 16.34 -13.24
N THR A 373 -9.20 16.29 -11.92
CA THR A 373 -9.01 15.07 -11.12
C THR A 373 -10.21 14.12 -11.15
N GLY A 374 -11.38 14.58 -11.61
CA GLY A 374 -12.63 13.81 -11.50
C GLY A 374 -13.19 13.68 -10.07
N ASN A 375 -12.46 14.17 -9.06
CA ASN A 375 -12.87 14.11 -7.64
C ASN A 375 -13.64 15.38 -7.24
N ALA A 376 -14.97 15.31 -7.24
CA ALA A 376 -15.82 16.43 -6.89
C ALA A 376 -15.52 17.03 -5.51
N LEU A 377 -15.18 16.19 -4.53
CA LEU A 377 -14.91 16.65 -3.18
C LEU A 377 -13.58 17.42 -3.09
N ALA A 378 -12.55 16.95 -3.79
CA ALA A 378 -11.29 17.70 -3.92
C ALA A 378 -11.53 19.04 -4.58
N MET A 379 -12.30 19.09 -5.67
CA MET A 379 -12.71 20.31 -6.38
C MET A 379 -13.39 21.30 -5.41
N TRP A 380 -14.42 20.88 -4.67
CA TRP A 380 -15.11 21.74 -3.72
C TRP A 380 -14.19 22.25 -2.60
N THR A 381 -13.31 21.38 -2.09
CA THR A 381 -12.33 21.75 -1.07
C THR A 381 -11.40 22.86 -1.56
N TYR A 382 -10.81 22.72 -2.75
CA TYR A 382 -9.89 23.72 -3.29
C TYR A 382 -10.57 24.99 -3.77
N CYS A 383 -11.78 24.91 -4.31
CA CYS A 383 -12.59 26.08 -4.59
C CYS A 383 -12.95 26.85 -3.31
N GLY A 384 -13.27 26.13 -2.24
CA GLY A 384 -13.47 26.72 -0.92
C GLY A 384 -12.21 27.39 -0.38
N VAL A 385 -11.05 26.74 -0.47
CA VAL A 385 -9.75 27.34 -0.11
C VAL A 385 -9.48 28.60 -0.90
N LEU A 386 -9.68 28.58 -2.24
CA LEU A 386 -9.57 29.75 -3.09
C LEU A 386 -10.54 30.87 -2.64
N GLY A 387 -11.78 30.53 -2.31
CA GLY A 387 -12.78 31.46 -1.80
C GLY A 387 -12.32 32.15 -0.51
N VAL A 388 -11.85 31.38 0.50
CA VAL A 388 -11.32 31.89 1.77
C VAL A 388 -10.11 32.80 1.54
N VAL A 389 -9.20 32.39 0.65
CA VAL A 389 -8.03 33.18 0.26
C VAL A 389 -8.46 34.47 -0.47
N ALA A 390 -9.37 34.39 -1.45
CA ALA A 390 -9.84 35.54 -2.20
C ALA A 390 -10.55 36.56 -1.30
N VAL A 391 -11.43 36.12 -0.41
CA VAL A 391 -12.08 37.01 0.55
C VAL A 391 -11.03 37.74 1.39
N ARG A 392 -10.02 37.04 1.91
CA ARG A 392 -8.94 37.69 2.67
C ARG A 392 -8.10 38.63 1.81
N TYR A 393 -7.92 38.32 0.52
CA TYR A 393 -7.18 39.17 -0.43
C TYR A 393 -7.83 40.55 -0.61
N PHE A 394 -9.17 40.63 -0.70
CA PHE A 394 -9.90 41.86 -0.96
C PHE A 394 -10.24 42.62 0.31
N LEU A 395 -10.36 41.97 1.47
CA LEU A 395 -10.65 42.66 2.74
C LEU A 395 -9.51 43.58 3.11
N PRO A 396 -9.81 44.76 3.72
CA PRO A 396 -8.78 45.67 4.23
C PRO A 396 -7.90 44.99 5.28
N PRO A 397 -6.68 45.53 5.53
CA PRO A 397 -5.73 44.90 6.45
C PRO A 397 -6.10 45.09 7.94
N ASP A 398 -7.38 45.31 8.25
CA ASP A 398 -7.86 45.46 9.61
C ASP A 398 -7.49 44.21 10.44
N ASN A 399 -6.50 44.40 11.33
CA ASN A 399 -5.90 43.34 12.13
C ASN A 399 -6.78 42.95 13.33
N LYS A 400 -8.12 43.00 13.22
CA LYS A 400 -8.98 42.48 14.26
C LYS A 400 -8.72 40.99 14.43
N GLN A 401 -8.21 40.59 15.57
CA GLN A 401 -7.85 39.21 15.88
C GLN A 401 -8.98 38.23 15.53
N LEU A 402 -10.24 38.64 15.73
CA LEU A 402 -11.41 37.86 15.41
C LEU A 402 -11.48 37.49 13.93
N VAL A 403 -11.20 38.44 13.01
CA VAL A 403 -11.19 38.19 11.56
C VAL A 403 -10.13 37.17 11.17
N VAL A 404 -8.94 37.31 11.74
CA VAL A 404 -7.85 36.35 11.49
C VAL A 404 -8.23 34.95 11.97
N VAL A 405 -8.80 34.84 13.19
CA VAL A 405 -9.29 33.57 13.75
C VAL A 405 -10.36 32.95 12.84
N SER A 406 -11.31 33.78 12.35
CA SER A 406 -12.37 33.27 11.46
C SER A 406 -11.80 32.65 10.17
N PHE A 407 -10.76 33.24 9.54
CA PHE A 407 -10.11 32.64 8.38
C PHE A 407 -9.42 31.32 8.69
N PHE A 408 -8.75 31.21 9.84
CA PHE A 408 -8.14 29.95 10.26
C PHE A 408 -9.17 28.84 10.50
N LEU A 409 -10.29 29.19 11.15
CA LEU A 409 -11.38 28.23 11.38
C LEU A 409 -12.04 27.82 10.07
N SER A 410 -12.33 28.77 9.16
CA SER A 410 -12.89 28.46 7.84
C SER A 410 -11.99 27.52 7.06
N PHE A 411 -10.67 27.75 7.07
CA PHE A 411 -9.71 26.87 6.41
C PHE A 411 -9.69 25.47 7.04
N ALA A 412 -9.70 25.36 8.36
CA ALA A 412 -9.75 24.09 9.06
C ALA A 412 -11.08 23.33 8.79
N CYS A 413 -12.21 24.05 8.73
CA CYS A 413 -13.50 23.45 8.36
C CYS A 413 -13.48 22.84 6.94
N LEU A 414 -12.82 23.49 5.97
CA LEU A 414 -12.67 22.93 4.64
C LEU A 414 -11.86 21.63 4.64
N LEU A 415 -10.85 21.49 5.50
CA LEU A 415 -10.09 20.25 5.64
C LEU A 415 -10.92 19.12 6.26
N LEU A 416 -11.95 19.43 7.04
CA LEU A 416 -12.85 18.44 7.65
C LEU A 416 -13.87 17.87 6.68
N VAL A 417 -14.09 18.48 5.52
CA VAL A 417 -15.15 18.06 4.57
C VAL A 417 -14.99 16.59 4.19
N LYS A 418 -13.80 16.18 3.74
CA LYS A 418 -13.54 14.77 3.36
C LYS A 418 -13.57 13.80 4.56
N PRO A 419 -12.92 14.08 5.72
CA PRO A 419 -13.08 13.24 6.89
C PRO A 419 -14.52 13.05 7.37
N ILE A 420 -15.35 14.10 7.29
CA ILE A 420 -16.77 14.01 7.62
C ILE A 420 -17.52 13.16 6.60
N ASP A 421 -17.26 13.36 5.32
CA ASP A 421 -17.82 12.55 4.24
C ASP A 421 -17.47 11.05 4.45
N ASP A 422 -16.22 10.73 4.75
CA ASP A 422 -15.78 9.37 5.04
C ASP A 422 -16.52 8.73 6.22
N VAL A 423 -16.86 9.52 7.25
CA VAL A 423 -17.64 9.05 8.40
C VAL A 423 -19.12 8.89 8.08
N LEU A 424 -19.72 9.85 7.34
CA LEU A 424 -21.17 9.88 7.05
C LEU A 424 -21.57 8.91 5.95
N VAL A 425 -20.82 8.85 4.89
CA VAL A 425 -21.10 7.91 3.76
C VAL A 425 -20.78 6.48 4.19
N GLY A 426 -19.97 6.35 5.22
CA GLY A 426 -19.49 5.07 5.72
C GLY A 426 -18.64 4.36 4.68
N ILE A 427 -18.17 3.18 5.04
CA ILE A 427 -17.48 2.40 4.06
C ILE A 427 -18.45 1.67 3.20
N ARG A 428 -18.06 1.62 1.96
CA ARG A 428 -18.62 0.70 0.97
C ARG A 428 -18.36 -0.78 1.31
N SER A 429 -17.80 -1.09 2.46
CA SER A 429 -17.60 -2.45 2.95
C SER A 429 -18.62 -2.74 4.05
N ASN A 430 -19.30 -3.84 3.93
CA ASN A 430 -20.23 -4.36 4.94
C ASN A 430 -19.50 -4.97 6.16
N TYR A 431 -18.44 -4.30 6.60
CA TYR A 431 -17.50 -4.77 7.62
C TYR A 431 -18.19 -5.21 8.93
N LYS A 432 -19.11 -4.39 9.45
CA LYS A 432 -19.82 -4.72 10.69
C LYS A 432 -20.71 -5.94 10.52
N SER A 433 -21.42 -6.02 9.41
CA SER A 433 -22.29 -7.14 9.08
C SER A 433 -21.47 -8.42 8.87
N GLN A 434 -20.37 -8.37 8.10
CA GLN A 434 -19.52 -9.56 7.92
C GLN A 434 -18.88 -10.04 9.22
N LYS A 435 -18.40 -9.13 10.08
CA LYS A 435 -17.86 -9.49 11.40
C LYS A 435 -18.91 -10.12 12.29
N HIS A 436 -20.11 -9.55 12.30
CA HIS A 436 -21.24 -10.08 13.06
C HIS A 436 -21.63 -11.47 12.54
N LEU A 437 -21.80 -11.63 11.23
CA LEU A 437 -22.15 -12.91 10.62
C LEU A 437 -21.13 -13.99 10.94
N ILE A 438 -19.83 -13.71 10.74
CA ILE A 438 -18.79 -14.69 11.02
C ILE A 438 -18.77 -15.08 12.49
N LYS A 439 -18.81 -14.11 13.42
CA LYS A 439 -18.74 -14.39 14.86
C LYS A 439 -20.01 -15.04 15.42
N SER A 440 -21.18 -14.75 14.89
CA SER A 440 -22.46 -15.22 15.46
C SER A 440 -23.02 -16.46 14.79
N HIS A 441 -22.67 -16.73 13.52
CA HIS A 441 -23.27 -17.81 12.75
C HIS A 441 -22.28 -18.89 12.30
N LEU A 442 -20.99 -18.55 12.19
CA LEU A 442 -20.02 -19.48 11.64
C LEU A 442 -19.02 -19.98 12.70
N ILE A 443 -18.48 -19.09 13.54
CA ILE A 443 -17.57 -19.54 14.62
C ILE A 443 -18.34 -20.36 15.65
N GLY A 444 -17.96 -21.62 15.82
CA GLY A 444 -18.61 -22.56 16.75
C GLY A 444 -19.93 -23.16 16.25
N ALA A 445 -20.25 -23.01 14.95
CA ALA A 445 -21.49 -23.57 14.38
C ALA A 445 -21.48 -25.10 14.36
N SER A 446 -20.40 -25.74 13.90
CA SER A 446 -20.23 -27.19 13.83
C SER A 446 -18.75 -27.55 13.68
N ASP A 447 -18.32 -28.65 14.26
CA ASP A 447 -16.95 -29.18 14.10
C ASP A 447 -16.64 -29.59 12.65
N HIS A 448 -17.66 -29.74 11.84
CA HIS A 448 -17.58 -30.17 10.44
C HIS A 448 -17.91 -29.04 9.45
N ALA A 449 -18.02 -27.78 9.91
CA ALA A 449 -18.33 -26.66 9.04
C ALA A 449 -17.16 -26.33 8.13
N VAL A 450 -17.42 -26.30 6.80
CA VAL A 450 -16.50 -25.88 5.77
C VAL A 450 -17.10 -24.67 5.05
N VAL A 451 -16.40 -23.56 5.04
CA VAL A 451 -16.88 -22.32 4.42
C VAL A 451 -16.02 -21.97 3.19
N ILE A 452 -16.66 -21.96 2.04
CA ILE A 452 -16.03 -21.58 0.77
C ILE A 452 -16.23 -20.07 0.57
N THR A 453 -15.15 -19.35 0.23
CA THR A 453 -15.22 -17.90 0.05
C THR A 453 -14.02 -17.38 -0.78
N ASN A 454 -13.95 -16.08 -1.05
CA ASN A 454 -12.80 -15.47 -1.71
C ASN A 454 -11.63 -15.26 -0.74
N THR A 455 -10.41 -15.09 -1.27
CA THR A 455 -9.17 -14.96 -0.49
C THR A 455 -9.22 -13.82 0.52
N VAL A 456 -9.73 -12.64 0.13
CA VAL A 456 -9.83 -11.49 1.05
C VAL A 456 -10.81 -11.78 2.18
N GLN A 457 -11.94 -12.40 1.87
CA GLN A 457 -12.94 -12.78 2.88
C GLN A 457 -12.40 -13.85 3.85
N LYS A 458 -11.63 -14.83 3.35
CA LYS A 458 -10.93 -15.82 4.18
C LYS A 458 -9.98 -15.13 5.15
N THR A 459 -9.19 -14.16 4.68
CA THR A 459 -8.26 -13.40 5.55
C THR A 459 -8.99 -12.65 6.67
N PHE A 460 -10.14 -12.04 6.37
CA PHE A 460 -11.00 -11.43 7.40
C PHE A 460 -11.52 -12.47 8.40
N ALA A 461 -11.96 -13.61 7.92
CA ALA A 461 -12.49 -14.66 8.77
C ALA A 461 -11.44 -15.19 9.75
N GLU A 462 -10.24 -15.47 9.27
CA GLU A 462 -9.12 -15.89 10.08
C GLU A 462 -8.73 -14.84 11.14
N TYR A 463 -8.78 -13.56 10.78
CA TYR A 463 -8.58 -12.48 11.73
C TYR A 463 -9.66 -12.44 12.81
N TYR A 464 -10.94 -12.63 12.46
CA TYR A 464 -12.03 -12.67 13.44
C TYR A 464 -12.00 -13.90 14.34
N GLN A 465 -11.38 -14.98 13.88
CA GLN A 465 -11.06 -16.18 14.69
C GLN A 465 -9.78 -16.02 15.51
N GLU A 466 -9.19 -14.80 15.53
CA GLU A 466 -7.96 -14.50 16.26
C GLU A 466 -6.76 -15.38 15.80
N PHE A 467 -6.78 -15.78 14.51
CA PHE A 467 -5.81 -16.71 13.89
C PHE A 467 -5.68 -18.05 14.63
N GLN A 468 -6.69 -18.42 15.42
CA GLN A 468 -6.70 -19.74 16.05
C GLN A 468 -6.90 -20.80 14.96
N THR A 469 -6.05 -21.81 14.99
CA THR A 469 -6.10 -22.95 14.06
C THR A 469 -7.19 -23.94 14.44
N ALA A 470 -8.14 -23.56 15.30
CA ALA A 470 -9.29 -24.38 15.60
C ALA A 470 -10.02 -24.69 14.29
N ASP A 471 -10.23 -25.98 14.01
CA ASP A 471 -10.79 -26.51 12.77
C ASP A 471 -12.22 -26.06 12.48
N ASN A 472 -12.77 -25.12 13.23
CA ASN A 472 -14.17 -24.75 13.21
C ASN A 472 -14.45 -23.25 13.06
N PRO A 473 -14.99 -22.82 11.93
CA PRO A 473 -15.12 -23.54 10.66
C PRO A 473 -13.80 -23.61 9.89
N ARG A 474 -13.64 -24.59 9.00
CA ARG A 474 -12.55 -24.60 8.04
C ARG A 474 -12.85 -23.64 6.89
N TRP A 475 -11.95 -22.70 6.64
CA TRP A 475 -12.07 -21.72 5.58
C TRP A 475 -11.25 -22.16 4.37
N ILE A 476 -11.92 -22.32 3.22
CA ILE A 476 -11.25 -22.59 1.95
C ILE A 476 -11.61 -21.51 0.94
N THR A 477 -10.66 -21.20 0.06
CA THR A 477 -10.92 -20.28 -1.03
C THR A 477 -11.59 -21.01 -2.20
N TYR A 478 -12.22 -20.25 -3.08
CA TYR A 478 -12.73 -20.80 -4.33
C TYR A 478 -11.65 -21.51 -5.15
N ALA A 479 -10.38 -21.04 -5.09
CA ALA A 479 -9.26 -21.70 -5.78
C ALA A 479 -8.82 -23.02 -5.10
N GLU A 480 -9.03 -23.14 -3.78
CA GLU A 480 -8.72 -24.36 -3.01
C GLU A 480 -9.85 -25.39 -3.10
N GLU A 481 -11.10 -24.96 -3.33
CA GLU A 481 -12.29 -25.82 -3.32
C GLU A 481 -12.18 -27.03 -4.26
N PRO A 482 -11.73 -26.92 -5.53
CA PRO A 482 -11.67 -28.07 -6.44
C PRO A 482 -10.75 -29.20 -5.99
N ARG A 483 -9.81 -28.88 -5.07
CA ARG A 483 -8.82 -29.83 -4.54
C ARG A 483 -9.15 -30.31 -3.14
N TYR A 484 -10.13 -29.69 -2.51
CA TYR A 484 -10.51 -29.99 -1.15
C TYR A 484 -11.27 -31.32 -1.10
N SER A 485 -10.78 -32.23 -0.27
CA SER A 485 -11.42 -33.54 -0.04
C SER A 485 -12.45 -33.42 1.07
N PHE A 486 -13.69 -33.09 0.69
CA PHE A 486 -14.78 -33.01 1.65
C PHE A 486 -15.06 -34.35 2.32
N GLN A 487 -15.28 -34.33 3.62
CA GLN A 487 -15.68 -35.52 4.40
C GLN A 487 -17.21 -35.75 4.31
N PRO A 488 -17.72 -36.98 4.50
CA PRO A 488 -19.16 -37.27 4.41
C PRO A 488 -20.05 -36.45 5.32
N ASP A 489 -19.55 -36.01 6.45
CA ASP A 489 -20.22 -35.25 7.50
C ASP A 489 -19.94 -33.74 7.47
N ASP A 490 -19.16 -33.24 6.47
CA ASP A 490 -18.92 -31.80 6.33
C ASP A 490 -20.22 -31.05 6.02
N GLU A 491 -20.51 -30.01 6.79
CA GLU A 491 -21.53 -29.02 6.50
C GLU A 491 -20.93 -27.89 5.63
N ILE A 492 -21.37 -27.80 4.38
CA ILE A 492 -20.79 -26.90 3.40
C ILE A 492 -21.57 -25.59 3.35
N TYR A 493 -20.84 -24.50 3.52
CA TYR A 493 -21.35 -23.13 3.38
C TYR A 493 -20.60 -22.40 2.28
N VAL A 494 -21.26 -21.45 1.61
CA VAL A 494 -20.66 -20.51 0.68
C VAL A 494 -20.92 -19.10 1.20
N LEU A 495 -19.86 -18.39 1.52
CA LEU A 495 -19.94 -16.99 1.96
C LEU A 495 -19.57 -16.06 0.81
N ASN A 496 -20.57 -15.44 0.22
CA ASN A 496 -20.41 -14.44 -0.83
C ASN A 496 -20.48 -13.03 -0.23
N ASN A 497 -19.46 -12.21 -0.52
CA ASN A 497 -19.39 -10.83 -0.09
C ASN A 497 -18.95 -9.96 -1.27
N SER A 498 -19.86 -9.20 -1.83
CA SER A 498 -19.62 -8.32 -2.99
C SER A 498 -18.50 -7.29 -2.73
N SER A 499 -18.34 -6.82 -1.49
CA SER A 499 -17.30 -5.85 -1.13
C SER A 499 -15.91 -6.45 -1.15
N THR A 500 -15.72 -7.64 -0.59
CA THR A 500 -14.41 -8.33 -0.60
C THR A 500 -14.09 -8.90 -1.98
N GLN A 501 -15.10 -9.28 -2.73
CA GLN A 501 -14.97 -9.76 -4.11
C GLN A 501 -14.47 -8.66 -5.05
N ALA A 502 -15.01 -7.45 -4.95
CA ALA A 502 -14.51 -6.30 -5.72
C ALA A 502 -13.05 -5.99 -5.39
N LEU A 503 -12.64 -6.14 -4.12
CA LEU A 503 -11.24 -5.99 -3.70
C LEU A 503 -10.34 -7.11 -4.25
N SER A 504 -10.84 -8.35 -4.29
CA SER A 504 -10.11 -9.48 -4.86
C SER A 504 -9.92 -9.36 -6.37
N ALA A 505 -10.90 -8.79 -7.07
CA ALA A 505 -10.82 -8.54 -8.52
C ALA A 505 -9.85 -7.40 -8.89
N LEU A 506 -9.53 -6.50 -7.94
CA LEU A 506 -8.64 -5.35 -8.16
C LEU A 506 -7.16 -5.72 -8.21
N SER A 507 -6.78 -6.89 -8.66
CA SER A 507 -5.47 -7.09 -9.29
C SER A 507 -4.38 -7.93 -8.63
N TYR A 508 -4.46 -8.30 -7.38
CA TYR A 508 -3.35 -9.05 -6.77
C TYR A 508 -3.73 -10.38 -6.14
N PHE A 509 -5.02 -10.61 -6.03
CA PHE A 509 -5.56 -11.86 -5.52
C PHE A 509 -6.36 -12.47 -6.66
N ASP A 510 -5.80 -13.48 -7.31
CA ASP A 510 -6.49 -14.31 -8.30
C ASP A 510 -7.66 -15.05 -7.63
N ALA A 511 -8.68 -14.29 -7.28
CA ALA A 511 -9.95 -14.88 -6.93
C ALA A 511 -10.74 -14.99 -8.22
N PRO A 512 -10.93 -16.20 -8.76
CA PRO A 512 -11.89 -16.40 -9.82
C PRO A 512 -13.25 -15.85 -9.35
N LEU A 513 -14.05 -15.30 -10.28
CA LEU A 513 -15.39 -14.80 -9.99
C LEU A 513 -16.39 -15.94 -9.69
N TYR A 514 -15.98 -16.95 -8.94
CA TYR A 514 -16.79 -18.12 -8.55
C TYR A 514 -18.07 -17.77 -7.81
N SER A 515 -18.20 -16.53 -7.33
CA SER A 515 -19.44 -16.10 -6.67
C SER A 515 -20.69 -16.17 -7.53
N ARG A 516 -20.56 -16.27 -8.85
CA ARG A 516 -21.69 -16.48 -9.76
C ARG A 516 -22.19 -17.92 -9.77
N ARG A 517 -21.44 -18.85 -9.19
CA ARG A 517 -21.71 -20.30 -9.20
C ARG A 517 -22.25 -20.83 -7.89
N ILE A 518 -23.07 -20.06 -7.23
CA ILE A 518 -23.84 -20.58 -6.10
C ILE A 518 -24.74 -21.68 -6.64
N PRO A 519 -24.63 -22.92 -6.14
CA PRO A 519 -25.47 -24.00 -6.61
C PRO A 519 -26.95 -23.61 -6.54
N LYS A 520 -27.74 -23.93 -7.58
CA LYS A 520 -29.20 -23.66 -7.58
C LYS A 520 -29.90 -24.28 -6.39
N SER A 521 -29.30 -25.31 -5.78
CA SER A 521 -29.79 -25.98 -4.55
C SER A 521 -29.32 -25.32 -3.26
N ALA A 522 -28.49 -24.26 -3.31
CA ALA A 522 -28.03 -23.59 -2.13
C ALA A 522 -29.12 -22.69 -1.55
N GLU A 523 -29.41 -22.87 -0.28
CA GLU A 523 -30.39 -22.08 0.46
C GLU A 523 -29.70 -20.89 1.14
N PRO A 524 -30.13 -19.64 0.86
CA PRO A 524 -29.60 -18.47 1.56
C PRO A 524 -30.12 -18.48 3.00
N ILE A 525 -29.21 -18.64 3.96
CA ILE A 525 -29.54 -18.63 5.39
C ILE A 525 -29.34 -17.24 6.02
N HIS A 526 -28.59 -16.36 5.36
CA HIS A 526 -28.44 -14.96 5.74
C HIS A 526 -28.17 -14.10 4.50
N ALA A 527 -28.80 -12.94 4.42
CA ALA A 527 -28.58 -11.98 3.33
C ALA A 527 -28.70 -10.54 3.85
N GLU A 528 -27.63 -9.78 3.75
CA GLU A 528 -27.57 -8.36 4.17
C GLU A 528 -26.55 -7.60 3.33
N GLN A 529 -26.97 -6.49 2.71
CA GLN A 529 -26.06 -5.51 2.04
C GLN A 529 -24.96 -6.12 1.15
N GLY A 530 -25.30 -7.09 0.30
CA GLY A 530 -24.33 -7.74 -0.58
C GLY A 530 -23.46 -8.81 0.09
N LEU A 531 -23.79 -9.16 1.32
CA LEU A 531 -23.23 -10.28 2.08
C LEU A 531 -24.28 -11.38 2.14
N VAL A 532 -24.00 -12.54 1.59
CA VAL A 532 -24.93 -13.66 1.58
C VAL A 532 -24.22 -14.94 2.01
N LEU A 533 -24.79 -15.62 2.99
CA LEU A 533 -24.35 -16.93 3.43
C LEU A 533 -25.34 -17.98 2.93
N TYR A 534 -24.84 -18.93 2.16
CA TYR A 534 -25.61 -20.05 1.64
C TYR A 534 -25.22 -21.34 2.37
N ARG A 535 -26.20 -22.23 2.59
CA ARG A 535 -25.97 -23.61 2.97
C ARG A 535 -26.15 -24.51 1.76
N VAL A 536 -25.18 -25.36 1.49
CA VAL A 536 -25.22 -26.31 0.38
C VAL A 536 -25.75 -27.65 0.91
N GLN A 537 -26.96 -28.02 0.50
CA GLN A 537 -27.62 -29.25 0.98
C GLN A 537 -27.14 -30.52 0.28
N ASN A 538 -26.67 -30.41 -0.95
CA ASN A 538 -26.20 -31.54 -1.74
C ASN A 538 -24.80 -31.30 -2.31
N ARG A 539 -23.84 -32.16 -2.01
CA ARG A 539 -22.48 -32.13 -2.48
C ARG A 539 -22.33 -32.25 -3.99
N GLU A 540 -23.18 -33.06 -4.62
CA GLU A 540 -23.16 -33.24 -6.08
C GLU A 540 -23.58 -31.97 -6.81
N ALA A 541 -24.19 -31.03 -6.11
CA ALA A 541 -24.56 -29.73 -6.63
C ALA A 541 -23.47 -28.66 -6.57
N LEU A 542 -22.34 -28.90 -5.91
CA LEU A 542 -21.10 -28.17 -6.17
C LEU A 542 -20.65 -28.62 -7.56
N ILE A 543 -21.05 -27.86 -8.56
CA ILE A 543 -20.97 -28.18 -9.97
C ILE A 543 -19.54 -28.60 -10.31
N ARG A 544 -19.34 -29.85 -10.71
CA ARG A 544 -18.18 -30.24 -11.48
C ARG A 544 -18.31 -29.52 -12.82
N GLU A 545 -17.41 -28.59 -13.06
CA GLU A 545 -17.30 -27.91 -14.33
C GLU A 545 -17.11 -28.94 -15.42
N GLU A 546 -17.95 -28.91 -16.45
CA GLU A 546 -17.71 -29.72 -17.62
C GLU A 546 -16.59 -29.07 -18.42
N SER A 547 -15.54 -29.86 -18.70
CA SER A 547 -14.49 -29.44 -19.62
C SER A 547 -15.09 -29.37 -21.02
N ILE A 548 -15.18 -28.16 -21.56
CA ILE A 548 -15.69 -27.91 -22.90
C ILE A 548 -14.56 -27.93 -23.94
N MET A 549 -13.34 -27.70 -23.51
CA MET A 549 -12.16 -27.75 -24.36
C MET A 549 -10.95 -28.14 -23.51
N THR A 550 -10.13 -29.04 -24.02
CA THR A 550 -8.86 -29.39 -23.42
C THR A 550 -7.79 -29.40 -24.52
N GLU A 551 -6.76 -28.61 -24.31
CA GLU A 551 -5.56 -28.59 -25.13
C GLU A 551 -4.34 -28.94 -24.28
N SER A 552 -3.46 -29.75 -24.83
CA SER A 552 -2.21 -30.12 -24.16
C SER A 552 -1.05 -30.08 -25.12
N ASN A 553 0.12 -29.76 -24.61
CA ASN A 553 1.36 -29.76 -25.35
C ASN A 553 2.45 -30.43 -24.50
N ASP A 554 2.92 -31.58 -24.98
CA ASP A 554 4.06 -32.31 -24.45
C ASP A 554 5.36 -31.93 -25.16
N PHE A 555 5.29 -30.99 -26.10
CA PHE A 555 6.38 -30.50 -26.96
C PHE A 555 6.98 -31.55 -27.92
N GLU A 556 6.45 -32.76 -27.99
CA GLU A 556 6.91 -33.80 -28.90
C GLU A 556 6.47 -33.56 -30.38
N THR A 557 5.29 -32.95 -30.54
CA THR A 557 4.72 -32.66 -31.86
C THR A 557 4.28 -31.21 -31.98
N PRO A 558 4.55 -30.52 -33.12
CA PRO A 558 4.06 -29.16 -33.36
C PRO A 558 2.54 -29.10 -33.33
N ASN A 559 2.01 -28.08 -32.64
CA ASN A 559 0.58 -27.78 -32.54
C ASN A 559 0.32 -26.33 -33.02
N SER A 560 -0.76 -26.13 -33.79
CA SER A 560 -1.09 -24.86 -34.45
C SER A 560 -1.43 -23.71 -33.48
N HIS A 561 -1.90 -24.01 -32.29
CA HIS A 561 -2.24 -23.02 -31.26
C HIS A 561 -1.03 -22.54 -30.44
N TRP A 562 0.14 -23.11 -30.69
CA TRP A 562 1.36 -22.78 -29.99
C TRP A 562 2.34 -22.05 -30.89
N SER A 563 2.82 -20.88 -30.46
CA SER A 563 3.79 -20.05 -31.19
C SER A 563 5.17 -20.10 -30.51
N ASP A 564 6.20 -19.68 -31.26
CA ASP A 564 7.62 -19.66 -30.84
C ASP A 564 8.19 -21.04 -30.44
N TYR A 565 7.69 -22.07 -31.10
CA TYR A 565 7.96 -23.44 -30.77
C TYR A 565 9.38 -23.92 -31.16
N SER A 566 9.87 -23.51 -32.33
CA SER A 566 11.06 -24.12 -32.94
C SER A 566 12.40 -23.73 -32.29
N GLY A 567 12.43 -22.69 -31.45
CA GLY A 567 13.65 -22.23 -30.80
C GLY A 567 13.82 -22.66 -29.34
N SER A 568 12.77 -23.21 -28.73
CA SER A 568 12.71 -23.49 -27.29
C SER A 568 12.65 -24.96 -26.92
N VAL A 569 12.47 -25.87 -27.88
CA VAL A 569 12.40 -27.34 -27.62
C VAL A 569 13.79 -27.93 -27.43
N THR A 570 13.97 -28.70 -26.37
CA THR A 570 15.25 -29.34 -26.02
C THR A 570 15.05 -30.77 -25.50
N SER A 571 16.05 -31.60 -25.68
CA SER A 571 16.13 -32.95 -25.10
C SER A 571 16.95 -33.01 -23.79
N GLN A 572 17.31 -31.86 -23.22
CA GLN A 572 18.19 -31.84 -22.03
C GLN A 572 17.51 -32.39 -20.80
N TYR A 573 16.24 -32.06 -20.60
CA TYR A 573 15.39 -32.58 -19.53
C TYR A 573 13.98 -32.72 -20.05
N SER A 574 13.32 -33.81 -19.72
CA SER A 574 11.89 -34.03 -19.97
C SER A 574 11.25 -34.69 -18.76
N LEU A 575 9.98 -34.46 -18.54
CA LEU A 575 9.18 -35.16 -17.54
C LEU A 575 8.48 -36.36 -18.20
N SER A 576 7.88 -36.11 -19.34
CA SER A 576 7.31 -37.12 -20.23
C SER A 576 8.02 -37.10 -21.58
N GLY A 577 7.94 -38.16 -22.36
CA GLY A 577 8.54 -38.25 -23.68
C GLY A 577 10.07 -38.02 -23.73
N ALA A 578 10.54 -37.36 -24.80
CA ALA A 578 11.96 -37.15 -25.08
C ALA A 578 12.41 -35.68 -25.04
N VAL A 579 11.48 -34.74 -25.10
CA VAL A 579 11.77 -33.29 -25.15
C VAL A 579 10.91 -32.49 -24.21
N SER A 580 11.32 -31.25 -23.97
CA SER A 580 10.57 -30.22 -23.20
C SER A 580 10.85 -28.85 -23.78
N CYS A 581 10.16 -27.82 -23.31
CA CYS A 581 10.42 -26.44 -23.68
C CYS A 581 11.41 -25.82 -22.70
N GLU A 582 12.57 -25.38 -23.19
CA GLU A 582 13.53 -24.57 -22.41
C GLU A 582 13.08 -23.12 -22.40
N VAL A 583 13.03 -22.55 -21.22
CA VAL A 583 12.71 -21.13 -20.99
C VAL A 583 13.96 -20.44 -20.47
N PRO A 584 14.60 -19.57 -21.26
CA PRO A 584 15.85 -18.95 -20.86
C PRO A 584 15.68 -18.04 -19.65
N ALA A 585 16.77 -17.75 -18.97
CA ALA A 585 16.82 -16.78 -17.90
C ALA A 585 16.22 -15.44 -18.37
N HIS A 586 15.32 -14.87 -17.57
CA HIS A 586 14.55 -13.65 -17.89
C HIS A 586 13.75 -13.71 -19.20
N GLY A 587 13.48 -14.92 -19.72
CA GLY A 587 12.78 -15.17 -20.97
C GLY A 587 11.38 -15.75 -20.81
N PHE A 588 10.77 -16.08 -21.95
CA PHE A 588 9.41 -16.59 -22.04
C PHE A 588 9.39 -17.98 -22.71
N SER A 589 8.41 -18.81 -22.36
CA SER A 589 8.16 -20.08 -23.00
C SER A 589 7.50 -19.92 -24.37
N ALA A 590 7.33 -21.02 -25.07
CA ALA A 590 6.31 -21.13 -26.10
C ALA A 590 4.96 -20.69 -25.57
N SER A 591 4.18 -19.95 -26.38
CA SER A 591 2.91 -19.39 -25.97
C SER A 591 1.73 -20.07 -26.65
N TYR A 592 0.72 -20.41 -25.85
CA TYR A 592 -0.58 -20.84 -26.33
C TYR A 592 -1.42 -19.63 -26.74
N THR A 593 -2.15 -19.73 -27.86
CA THR A 593 -2.99 -18.63 -28.35
C THR A 593 -4.37 -19.17 -28.71
N LEU A 594 -5.43 -18.54 -28.16
CA LEU A 594 -6.82 -18.89 -28.37
C LEU A 594 -7.68 -17.66 -28.60
N PRO A 595 -8.30 -17.48 -29.78
CA PRO A 595 -9.31 -16.42 -29.97
C PRO A 595 -10.55 -16.71 -29.12
N PHE A 596 -11.03 -15.75 -28.33
CA PHE A 596 -12.25 -15.92 -27.55
C PHE A 596 -13.50 -16.14 -28.44
N SER A 597 -13.44 -15.70 -29.69
CA SER A 597 -14.49 -15.99 -30.70
C SER A 597 -14.72 -17.48 -30.93
N GLU A 598 -13.73 -18.33 -30.70
CA GLU A 598 -13.89 -19.79 -30.79
C GLU A 598 -14.72 -20.35 -29.62
N LEU A 599 -14.79 -19.63 -28.51
CA LEU A 599 -15.57 -19.98 -27.34
C LEU A 599 -17.01 -19.43 -27.38
N THR A 600 -17.34 -18.56 -28.35
CA THR A 600 -18.68 -17.94 -28.44
C THR A 600 -19.82 -18.90 -28.79
N THR A 601 -19.50 -20.11 -29.22
CA THR A 601 -20.50 -21.19 -29.41
C THR A 601 -21.02 -21.79 -28.12
N ILE A 602 -20.42 -21.38 -26.98
CA ILE A 602 -20.75 -21.87 -25.66
C ILE A 602 -21.91 -21.02 -25.09
N SER A 603 -22.87 -21.67 -24.49
CA SER A 603 -24.07 -21.00 -23.94
C SER A 603 -23.82 -20.21 -22.66
N ALA A 604 -22.56 -20.19 -22.16
CA ALA A 604 -22.18 -19.48 -20.95
C ALA A 604 -21.56 -18.11 -21.26
N ASN A 605 -21.90 -17.11 -20.50
CA ASN A 605 -21.27 -15.78 -20.58
C ASN A 605 -19.88 -15.73 -19.90
N VAL A 606 -19.55 -16.73 -19.13
CA VAL A 606 -18.32 -16.83 -18.35
C VAL A 606 -17.70 -18.21 -18.54
N VAL A 607 -16.40 -18.24 -18.74
CA VAL A 607 -15.60 -19.48 -18.83
C VAL A 607 -14.47 -19.47 -17.84
N HIS A 608 -14.10 -20.65 -17.37
CA HIS A 608 -12.94 -20.87 -16.52
C HIS A 608 -11.81 -21.49 -17.32
N LEU A 609 -10.67 -20.86 -17.23
CA LEU A 609 -9.44 -21.39 -17.76
C LEU A 609 -8.60 -22.00 -16.63
N VAL A 610 -8.23 -23.25 -16.80
CA VAL A 610 -7.30 -23.96 -15.91
C VAL A 610 -6.05 -24.30 -16.69
N CYS A 611 -4.93 -23.69 -16.29
CA CYS A 611 -3.62 -24.02 -16.85
C CYS A 611 -2.88 -24.90 -15.86
N SER A 612 -2.41 -26.07 -16.30
CA SER A 612 -1.49 -26.88 -15.52
C SER A 612 -0.22 -27.15 -16.31
N ILE A 613 0.92 -26.98 -15.66
CA ILE A 613 2.23 -27.03 -16.29
C ILE A 613 3.19 -27.74 -15.36
N HIS A 614 4.04 -28.60 -15.87
CA HIS A 614 5.17 -29.10 -15.13
C HIS A 614 6.40 -28.23 -15.39
N ILE A 615 7.03 -27.78 -14.33
CA ILE A 615 8.15 -26.83 -14.37
C ILE A 615 9.32 -27.43 -13.60
N ARG A 616 10.47 -27.54 -14.25
CA ARG A 616 11.71 -27.92 -13.59
C ARG A 616 12.51 -26.67 -13.23
N THR A 617 12.63 -26.41 -11.94
CA THR A 617 13.34 -25.26 -11.40
C THR A 617 13.80 -25.52 -9.97
N GLU A 618 14.86 -24.87 -9.57
CA GLU A 618 15.29 -24.81 -8.15
C GLU A 618 14.65 -23.61 -7.41
N GLN A 619 14.12 -22.62 -8.17
CA GLN A 619 13.53 -21.40 -7.66
C GLN A 619 12.09 -21.24 -8.14
N VAL A 620 11.16 -21.92 -7.50
CA VAL A 620 9.73 -21.88 -7.85
C VAL A 620 9.16 -20.45 -7.82
N GLY A 621 9.57 -19.64 -6.87
CA GLY A 621 9.11 -18.25 -6.73
C GLY A 621 9.56 -17.29 -7.84
N ALA A 622 10.46 -17.72 -8.74
CA ALA A 622 10.91 -16.94 -9.88
C ALA A 622 10.16 -17.26 -11.19
N VAL A 623 9.14 -18.10 -11.14
CA VAL A 623 8.38 -18.54 -12.31
C VAL A 623 6.97 -18.02 -12.26
N GLU A 624 6.50 -17.39 -13.33
CA GLU A 624 5.13 -16.90 -13.46
C GLU A 624 4.40 -17.56 -14.63
N VAL A 625 3.16 -17.96 -14.40
CA VAL A 625 2.22 -18.32 -15.48
C VAL A 625 1.47 -17.04 -15.84
N VAL A 626 1.58 -16.63 -17.10
CA VAL A 626 1.03 -15.36 -17.59
C VAL A 626 -0.12 -15.64 -18.54
N LEU A 627 -1.25 -14.99 -18.29
CA LEU A 627 -2.45 -15.02 -19.12
C LEU A 627 -2.77 -13.60 -19.57
N ILE A 628 -2.85 -13.38 -20.86
CA ILE A 628 -3.14 -12.05 -21.44
C ILE A 628 -4.34 -12.18 -22.38
N ALA A 629 -5.27 -11.23 -22.29
CA ALA A 629 -6.28 -11.02 -23.32
C ALA A 629 -5.93 -9.76 -24.11
N GLU A 630 -5.74 -9.89 -25.41
CA GLU A 630 -5.36 -8.81 -26.33
C GLU A 630 -6.43 -8.61 -27.39
N GLU A 631 -6.76 -7.35 -27.70
CA GLU A 631 -7.67 -6.96 -28.77
C GLU A 631 -7.00 -5.84 -29.59
N ASP A 632 -6.86 -6.01 -30.88
CA ASP A 632 -6.22 -5.06 -31.82
C ASP A 632 -4.80 -4.62 -31.37
N GLY A 633 -4.06 -5.52 -30.70
CA GLY A 633 -2.71 -5.26 -30.19
C GLY A 633 -2.68 -4.49 -28.87
N GLU A 634 -3.83 -4.22 -28.28
CA GLU A 634 -3.94 -3.63 -26.93
C GLU A 634 -4.24 -4.71 -25.91
N THR A 635 -3.52 -4.72 -24.80
CA THR A 635 -3.79 -5.60 -23.67
C THR A 635 -5.03 -5.13 -22.91
N LYS A 636 -6.09 -5.93 -22.95
CA LYS A 636 -7.33 -5.70 -22.22
C LYS A 636 -7.26 -6.22 -20.79
N LEU A 637 -6.65 -7.41 -20.63
CA LEU A 637 -6.44 -8.04 -19.33
C LEU A 637 -5.04 -8.64 -19.26
N TRP A 638 -4.41 -8.48 -18.11
CA TRP A 638 -3.13 -9.11 -17.79
C TRP A 638 -3.21 -9.78 -16.43
N HIS A 639 -3.02 -11.08 -16.41
CA HIS A 639 -2.89 -11.87 -15.19
C HIS A 639 -1.55 -12.57 -15.19
N SER A 640 -0.70 -12.24 -14.22
CA SER A 640 0.56 -12.94 -14.01
C SER A 640 0.70 -13.34 -12.55
N GLY A 641 1.46 -14.38 -12.29
CA GLY A 641 1.78 -14.83 -10.93
C GLY A 641 2.36 -16.24 -10.97
N GLY A 642 3.04 -16.63 -9.91
CA GLY A 642 3.31 -18.04 -9.66
C GLY A 642 1.99 -18.80 -9.66
N GLY A 643 1.94 -20.05 -10.09
CA GLY A 643 0.70 -20.83 -10.07
C GLY A 643 -0.03 -20.74 -8.74
N ASP A 644 -1.35 -20.91 -8.73
CA ASP A 644 -2.17 -20.94 -7.52
C ASP A 644 -1.70 -22.03 -6.55
N SER A 645 -1.01 -23.05 -7.09
CA SER A 645 -0.27 -24.05 -6.31
C SER A 645 0.94 -24.55 -7.09
N PHE A 646 1.96 -24.93 -6.32
CA PHE A 646 3.10 -25.71 -6.80
C PHE A 646 3.17 -27.03 -6.04
N GLU A 647 3.00 -28.14 -6.73
CA GLU A 647 3.06 -29.48 -6.15
C GLU A 647 4.33 -30.19 -6.65
N PRO A 648 5.13 -30.78 -5.74
CA PRO A 648 6.30 -31.56 -6.19
C PRO A 648 5.86 -32.74 -7.07
N SER A 649 6.49 -32.87 -8.27
CA SER A 649 6.26 -33.97 -9.21
C SER A 649 7.45 -34.92 -9.31
N GLY A 650 8.46 -34.75 -8.43
CA GLY A 650 9.69 -35.53 -8.39
C GLY A 650 10.84 -34.96 -9.23
N GLY A 651 12.09 -35.21 -8.83
CA GLY A 651 13.29 -34.88 -9.62
C GLY A 651 13.46 -33.38 -9.94
N ASN A 652 13.16 -32.47 -9.07
CA ASN A 652 13.14 -31.01 -9.27
C ASN A 652 12.03 -30.51 -10.23
N TRP A 653 11.06 -31.35 -10.56
CA TRP A 653 9.86 -30.96 -11.26
C TRP A 653 8.74 -30.55 -10.29
N TRP A 654 8.01 -29.51 -10.66
CA TRP A 654 6.88 -28.96 -9.92
C TRP A 654 5.69 -28.85 -10.86
N ARG A 655 4.54 -29.29 -10.43
CA ARG A 655 3.29 -29.02 -11.12
C ARG A 655 2.74 -27.69 -10.66
N ALA A 656 2.72 -26.71 -11.55
CA ALA A 656 2.05 -25.42 -11.34
C ALA A 656 0.63 -25.49 -11.92
N VAL A 657 -0.35 -24.98 -11.18
CA VAL A 657 -1.73 -24.86 -11.68
C VAL A 657 -2.19 -23.42 -11.49
N LYS A 658 -2.76 -22.84 -12.53
CA LYS A 658 -3.31 -21.47 -12.55
C LYS A 658 -4.76 -21.51 -13.01
N HIS A 659 -5.65 -20.87 -12.24
CA HIS A 659 -7.07 -20.71 -12.57
C HIS A 659 -7.36 -19.26 -12.93
N GLN A 660 -8.13 -19.02 -13.98
CA GLN A 660 -8.58 -17.70 -14.36
C GLN A 660 -9.98 -17.75 -14.98
N GLU A 661 -10.84 -16.83 -14.58
CA GLU A 661 -12.17 -16.64 -15.13
C GLU A 661 -12.20 -15.49 -16.13
N TYR A 662 -12.95 -15.67 -17.20
CA TYR A 662 -13.13 -14.67 -18.26
C TYR A 662 -14.61 -14.47 -18.57
N ASP A 663 -15.02 -13.20 -18.69
CA ASP A 663 -16.32 -12.79 -19.18
C ASP A 663 -16.26 -12.69 -20.71
N LEU A 664 -16.97 -13.60 -21.40
CA LEU A 664 -16.98 -13.68 -22.86
C LEU A 664 -17.67 -12.49 -23.53
N GLU A 665 -18.62 -11.82 -22.86
CA GLU A 665 -19.26 -10.62 -23.42
C GLU A 665 -18.27 -9.46 -23.54
N LEU A 666 -17.35 -9.35 -22.55
CA LEU A 666 -16.35 -8.28 -22.53
C LEU A 666 -15.14 -8.55 -23.43
N LEU A 667 -14.91 -9.82 -23.78
CA LEU A 667 -13.68 -10.28 -24.46
C LEU A 667 -13.95 -10.98 -25.79
N SER A 668 -15.15 -10.88 -26.34
CA SER A 668 -15.57 -11.61 -27.54
C SER A 668 -14.64 -11.47 -28.76
N ASN A 669 -14.00 -10.32 -28.90
CA ASN A 669 -13.04 -10.01 -29.98
C ASN A 669 -11.58 -10.17 -29.56
N ALA A 670 -11.33 -10.48 -28.31
CA ALA A 670 -9.96 -10.59 -27.80
C ALA A 670 -9.37 -11.98 -28.11
N THR A 671 -8.05 -12.04 -28.09
CA THR A 671 -7.28 -13.27 -28.19
C THR A 671 -6.58 -13.53 -26.86
N LEU A 672 -6.81 -14.69 -26.28
CA LEU A 672 -6.10 -15.17 -25.12
C LEU A 672 -4.70 -15.64 -25.52
N ARG A 673 -3.68 -15.24 -24.77
CA ARG A 673 -2.33 -15.78 -24.84
C ARG A 673 -1.89 -16.28 -23.47
N VAL A 674 -1.34 -17.49 -23.41
CA VAL A 674 -0.85 -18.11 -22.18
C VAL A 674 0.59 -18.57 -22.37
N TYR A 675 1.46 -18.21 -21.43
CA TYR A 675 2.88 -18.62 -21.45
C TYR A 675 3.49 -18.61 -20.05
N VAL A 676 4.67 -19.18 -19.93
CA VAL A 676 5.48 -19.12 -18.70
C VAL A 676 6.54 -18.04 -18.85
N TRP A 677 6.68 -17.21 -17.83
CA TRP A 677 7.74 -16.22 -17.71
C TRP A 677 8.74 -16.66 -16.64
N ASN A 678 9.97 -16.87 -17.07
CA ASN A 678 11.08 -17.13 -16.17
C ASN A 678 11.73 -15.82 -15.75
N ARG A 679 11.61 -15.47 -14.49
CA ARG A 679 12.22 -14.26 -13.90
C ARG A 679 13.56 -14.54 -13.23
N GLY A 680 13.91 -15.81 -13.10
CA GLY A 680 15.15 -16.26 -12.48
C GLY A 680 16.37 -16.06 -13.38
N GLY A 681 17.54 -16.18 -12.76
CA GLY A 681 18.84 -16.07 -13.45
C GLY A 681 19.29 -17.35 -14.19
N ASP A 682 18.58 -18.47 -13.97
CA ASP A 682 18.90 -19.77 -14.57
C ASP A 682 17.81 -20.17 -15.57
N ASN A 683 18.18 -21.00 -16.57
CA ASN A 683 17.19 -21.55 -17.48
C ASN A 683 16.31 -22.55 -16.73
N ILE A 684 15.01 -22.52 -17.03
CA ILE A 684 14.04 -23.51 -16.54
C ILE A 684 13.50 -24.33 -17.70
N PHE A 685 12.86 -25.46 -17.39
CA PHE A 685 12.26 -26.32 -18.39
C PHE A 685 10.79 -26.52 -18.04
N ILE A 686 9.92 -26.51 -19.07
CA ILE A 686 8.49 -26.78 -18.90
C ILE A 686 8.09 -27.96 -19.77
N ASP A 687 7.14 -28.75 -19.25
CA ASP A 687 6.63 -29.92 -19.91
C ASP A 687 5.15 -30.15 -19.57
N ASP A 688 4.45 -30.97 -20.33
CA ASP A 688 3.04 -31.32 -20.12
C ASP A 688 2.17 -30.09 -19.82
N PHE A 689 2.25 -29.08 -20.70
CA PHE A 689 1.45 -27.88 -20.58
C PHE A 689 0.00 -28.16 -21.01
N LYS A 690 -0.92 -28.17 -20.05
CA LYS A 690 -2.34 -28.44 -20.29
C LYS A 690 -3.16 -27.19 -20.01
N ILE A 691 -4.09 -26.89 -20.91
CA ILE A 691 -5.08 -25.82 -20.78
C ILE A 691 -6.48 -26.46 -20.90
N GLU A 692 -7.30 -26.22 -19.92
CA GLU A 692 -8.70 -26.66 -19.89
C GLU A 692 -9.60 -25.42 -19.81
N VAL A 693 -10.60 -25.38 -20.68
CA VAL A 693 -11.70 -24.42 -20.60
C VAL A 693 -12.88 -25.15 -20.01
N LEU A 694 -13.36 -24.66 -18.90
CA LEU A 694 -14.46 -25.23 -18.12
C LEU A 694 -15.63 -24.27 -18.17
N GLN A 695 -16.87 -24.82 -18.17
CA GLN A 695 -18.11 -24.05 -18.15
C GLN A 695 -18.85 -24.24 -16.83
#